data_362ea9dc666fe01e2637f2a9fcaceb93
#
_entry.id   362ea9dc666fe01e2637f2a9fcaceb93
#
_cell.length_a   1.000
_cell.length_b   1.000
_cell.length_c   1.000
_cell.angle_alpha   90.00
_cell.angle_beta   90.00
_cell.angle_gamma   90.00
#
_symmetry.space_group_name_H-M   'P 1'
#
loop_
_entity.id
_entity.type
_entity.pdbx_description
1 polymer ?
#
loop_
_entity_poly.entity_id
_entity_poly.type
_entity_poly.pdbx_seq_one_letter_code
_entity_poly.pdbx_strand_id
1 'polypeptide(L)'
;MPSTAANALSLAENSAYERQRQVSKDPNAYKSPIYPPGTEYAVCQAEAQLMSAVVGVLNESLTEAIKSFYKLRKAYLALEAVMENEKKFLSQRSTSSVNSVGSRGSFKGSVRSNLAGSGLKTSQPATSAGPSAAASTSSLKQSTTVTGPAAKKATDDDDDDFDFVDAAEDKTGVSTPAEYQGNLNVAADKGASVELNNAEKTVDVGASSAPGLPVTNENPSDSLPDAIEYFEQLTLNDQGDADADIASFSKHPVDVFILSGSNFCFGMLLLILSFIPPSFAGLLKIVGFKGDRERGMRMLWQATKFHNIHGAMAGVVLMGYINGFTNFCDILPTKGEGAYPKEQCLALLRYMRARYPTSHLWLLEESRMLASEKELEKAVKFMDDMGESKLKQLEALRWFEQSLNNMYMHDYKATAFAFVKCIGLNNWSHALYYHIIAASYVELYRKHKTTNPTEAKEYGAKAEEYMKKVMPNVGKKKFMARQLPFDIFVARKIQKWEARAKEWNCDLVDAVGVSPLEEMIYFWNGYKRMRNDHLEVSLANLAWSESAANPHWDKEGVDEKSILNVLRAATLRNMDQTIEAKNILEKEVLPVDKALLTGNFKDNWTAPCARYEMAANIWREADADGHPEKNPQMLVQCKDWLDEVTKMGGFDLDARYVIIFFSLQFKANMCFQNWYEDHHWKRDLA
;
A
#
# COMPACT_ATOMS: atom_id res chain seq x y z
N MET A 1 -6.72 23.71 1.53
CA MET A 1 -5.55 22.99 0.95
C MET A 1 -5.87 22.08 -0.24
N PRO A 2 -6.89 21.19 -0.24
CA PRO A 2 -7.16 20.38 -1.44
C PRO A 2 -7.48 21.20 -2.71
N SER A 3 -8.21 22.30 -2.58
CA SER A 3 -8.53 23.17 -3.71
C SER A 3 -7.31 23.83 -4.35
N THR A 4 -6.32 24.24 -3.58
CA THR A 4 -5.09 24.87 -4.09
C THR A 4 -4.25 23.83 -4.87
N ALA A 5 -4.10 22.61 -4.34
CA ALA A 5 -3.40 21.53 -5.03
C ALA A 5 -4.12 21.12 -6.32
N ALA A 6 -5.45 20.98 -6.29
CA ALA A 6 -6.24 20.65 -7.46
C ALA A 6 -6.11 21.73 -8.57
N ASN A 7 -6.13 23.02 -8.20
CA ASN A 7 -5.94 24.11 -9.16
C ASN A 7 -4.53 24.10 -9.76
N ALA A 8 -3.49 23.87 -8.96
CA ALA A 8 -2.11 23.80 -9.44
C ALA A 8 -1.91 22.61 -10.40
N LEU A 9 -2.48 21.47 -10.10
CA LEU A 9 -2.42 20.28 -10.95
C LEU A 9 -3.20 20.46 -12.26
N SER A 10 -4.36 21.13 -12.22
CA SER A 10 -5.11 21.48 -13.43
C SER A 10 -4.33 22.45 -14.32
N LEU A 11 -3.66 23.43 -13.73
CA LEU A 11 -2.79 24.35 -14.49
C LEU A 11 -1.60 23.62 -15.12
N ALA A 12 -0.98 22.70 -14.37
CA ALA A 12 0.12 21.87 -14.88
C ALA A 12 -0.33 20.98 -16.04
N GLU A 13 -1.49 20.33 -15.93
CA GLU A 13 -2.10 19.50 -16.97
C GLU A 13 -2.33 20.32 -18.26
N ASN A 14 -2.95 21.48 -18.16
CA ASN A 14 -3.23 22.35 -19.32
C ASN A 14 -1.93 22.89 -19.94
N SER A 15 -0.98 23.32 -19.14
CA SER A 15 0.31 23.82 -19.64
C SER A 15 1.09 22.72 -20.37
N ALA A 16 1.09 21.50 -19.87
CA ALA A 16 1.72 20.35 -20.51
C ALA A 16 1.05 20.03 -21.85
N TYR A 17 -0.28 20.03 -21.92
CA TYR A 17 -1.05 19.84 -23.15
C TYR A 17 -0.74 20.89 -24.22
N GLU A 18 -0.72 22.18 -23.86
CA GLU A 18 -0.40 23.24 -24.79
C GLU A 18 1.05 23.13 -25.32
N ARG A 19 2.01 22.81 -24.42
CA ARG A 19 3.41 22.61 -24.82
C ARG A 19 3.58 21.39 -25.73
N GLN A 20 2.91 20.29 -25.47
CA GLN A 20 2.90 19.13 -26.33
C GLN A 20 2.46 19.51 -27.77
N ARG A 21 1.37 20.27 -27.89
CA ARG A 21 0.88 20.73 -29.21
C ARG A 21 1.85 21.66 -29.92
N GLN A 22 2.59 22.50 -29.20
CA GLN A 22 3.59 23.40 -29.78
C GLN A 22 4.79 22.61 -30.27
N VAL A 23 5.37 21.76 -29.42
CA VAL A 23 6.59 20.99 -29.73
C VAL A 23 6.36 19.95 -30.81
N SER A 24 5.19 19.31 -30.85
CA SER A 24 4.86 18.33 -31.92
C SER A 24 4.82 18.96 -33.33
N LYS A 25 4.69 20.28 -33.44
CA LYS A 25 4.67 21.03 -34.70
C LYS A 25 5.98 21.78 -35.00
N ASP A 26 6.91 21.80 -34.04
CA ASP A 26 8.19 22.49 -34.19
C ASP A 26 9.18 21.64 -34.98
N PRO A 27 9.63 22.11 -36.16
CA PRO A 27 10.60 21.37 -36.97
C PRO A 27 11.98 21.26 -36.28
N ASN A 28 12.28 22.14 -35.31
CA ASN A 28 13.53 22.15 -34.55
C ASN A 28 13.42 21.36 -33.22
N ALA A 29 12.26 20.76 -32.93
CA ALA A 29 12.11 19.91 -31.76
C ALA A 29 13.10 18.75 -31.75
N TYR A 30 13.51 18.33 -30.55
CA TYR A 30 14.35 17.15 -30.40
C TYR A 30 13.69 15.93 -31.04
N LYS A 31 14.43 15.22 -31.86
CA LYS A 31 13.98 14.00 -32.55
C LYS A 31 14.58 12.78 -31.84
N SER A 32 13.81 12.21 -30.94
CA SER A 32 14.17 10.95 -30.29
C SER A 32 14.15 9.78 -31.30
N PRO A 33 15.05 8.82 -31.19
CA PRO A 33 14.95 7.57 -31.93
C PRO A 33 13.79 6.68 -31.46
N ILE A 34 13.23 6.94 -30.26
CA ILE A 34 12.23 6.10 -29.60
C ILE A 34 10.85 6.79 -29.61
N TYR A 35 10.81 8.06 -29.29
CA TYR A 35 9.59 8.79 -29.01
C TYR A 35 9.27 9.89 -30.02
N PRO A 36 7.99 10.09 -30.36
CA PRO A 36 7.57 11.26 -31.10
C PRO A 36 7.89 12.58 -30.36
N PRO A 37 8.13 13.70 -31.07
CA PRO A 37 8.34 15.00 -30.45
C PRO A 37 7.17 15.42 -29.53
N GLY A 38 7.47 15.91 -28.35
CA GLY A 38 6.47 16.35 -27.35
C GLY A 38 6.01 15.25 -26.40
N THR A 39 6.54 14.03 -26.51
CA THR A 39 6.19 12.92 -25.59
C THR A 39 6.56 13.24 -24.14
N GLU A 40 7.61 14.03 -23.90
CA GLU A 40 7.99 14.52 -22.57
C GLU A 40 6.85 15.29 -21.88
N TYR A 41 6.10 16.06 -22.64
CA TYR A 41 4.94 16.80 -22.11
C TYR A 41 3.70 15.91 -21.95
N ALA A 42 3.55 14.88 -22.78
CA ALA A 42 2.52 13.87 -22.58
C ALA A 42 2.72 13.12 -21.26
N VAL A 43 3.97 12.81 -20.88
CA VAL A 43 4.30 12.21 -19.57
C VAL A 43 3.98 13.19 -18.44
N CYS A 44 4.37 14.47 -18.55
CA CYS A 44 4.02 15.50 -17.55
C CYS A 44 2.50 15.66 -17.38
N GLN A 45 1.74 15.61 -18.49
CA GLN A 45 0.29 15.66 -18.45
C GLN A 45 -0.31 14.46 -17.73
N ALA A 46 0.15 13.26 -18.06
CA ALA A 46 -0.29 12.03 -17.41
C ALA A 46 0.05 12.01 -15.90
N GLU A 47 1.23 12.52 -15.52
CA GLU A 47 1.63 12.69 -14.14
C GLU A 47 0.70 13.64 -13.37
N ALA A 48 0.39 14.81 -13.96
CA ALA A 48 -0.55 15.77 -13.37
C ALA A 48 -1.96 15.19 -13.23
N GLN A 49 -2.44 14.41 -14.21
CA GLN A 49 -3.71 13.70 -14.16
C GLN A 49 -3.74 12.64 -13.06
N LEU A 50 -2.65 11.84 -12.94
CA LEU A 50 -2.52 10.82 -11.92
C LEU A 50 -2.51 11.42 -10.50
N MET A 51 -1.69 12.45 -10.27
CA MET A 51 -1.66 13.19 -9.00
C MET A 51 -3.02 13.81 -8.68
N SER A 52 -3.68 14.41 -9.68
CA SER A 52 -5.02 15.00 -9.54
C SER A 52 -6.07 13.95 -9.16
N ALA A 53 -5.98 12.75 -9.73
CA ALA A 53 -6.86 11.64 -9.40
C ALA A 53 -6.66 11.16 -7.96
N VAL A 54 -5.42 11.04 -7.50
CA VAL A 54 -5.11 10.68 -6.10
C VAL A 54 -5.67 11.73 -5.14
N VAL A 55 -5.45 13.02 -5.42
CA VAL A 55 -6.00 14.13 -4.61
C VAL A 55 -7.53 14.10 -4.58
N GLY A 56 -8.18 13.81 -5.71
CA GLY A 56 -9.63 13.77 -5.82
C GLY A 56 -10.26 12.58 -5.09
N VAL A 57 -9.59 11.40 -5.08
CA VAL A 57 -10.04 10.24 -4.29
C VAL A 57 -9.91 10.51 -2.78
N LEU A 58 -8.88 11.25 -2.37
CA LEU A 58 -8.69 11.66 -0.97
C LEU A 58 -9.65 12.78 -0.54
N ASN A 59 -10.39 13.38 -1.47
CA ASN A 59 -11.40 14.39 -1.16
C ASN A 59 -12.65 13.73 -0.57
N GLU A 60 -13.36 14.43 0.30
CA GLU A 60 -14.54 13.91 0.99
C GLU A 60 -15.78 13.77 0.07
N SER A 61 -15.67 14.13 -1.22
CA SER A 61 -16.76 14.16 -2.20
C SER A 61 -16.78 12.94 -3.12
N LEU A 62 -17.95 12.32 -3.27
CA LEU A 62 -18.17 11.20 -4.21
C LEU A 62 -18.03 11.66 -5.67
N THR A 63 -18.48 12.86 -5.99
CA THR A 63 -18.37 13.44 -7.36
C THR A 63 -16.92 13.63 -7.77
N GLU A 64 -16.06 14.11 -6.85
CA GLU A 64 -14.62 14.25 -7.11
C GLU A 64 -13.94 12.88 -7.27
N ALA A 65 -14.38 11.87 -6.54
CA ALA A 65 -13.90 10.50 -6.73
C ALA A 65 -14.23 9.96 -8.13
N ILE A 66 -15.44 10.20 -8.65
CA ILE A 66 -15.83 9.79 -10.02
C ILE A 66 -15.00 10.51 -11.08
N LYS A 67 -14.83 11.85 -10.95
CA LYS A 67 -13.94 12.61 -11.85
C LYS A 67 -12.49 12.10 -11.82
N SER A 68 -12.05 11.61 -10.66
CA SER A 68 -10.72 11.03 -10.50
C SER A 68 -10.53 9.75 -11.32
N PHE A 69 -11.55 8.89 -11.42
CA PHE A 69 -11.49 7.71 -12.30
C PHE A 69 -11.36 8.07 -13.77
N TYR A 70 -12.01 9.15 -14.21
CA TYR A 70 -11.86 9.64 -15.58
C TYR A 70 -10.44 10.17 -15.85
N LYS A 71 -9.85 10.89 -14.89
CA LYS A 71 -8.44 11.33 -15.00
C LYS A 71 -7.46 10.15 -15.00
N LEU A 72 -7.71 9.12 -14.18
CA LEU A 72 -6.92 7.89 -14.21
C LEU A 72 -6.96 7.22 -15.57
N ARG A 73 -8.13 7.19 -16.23
CA ARG A 73 -8.26 6.64 -17.57
C ARG A 73 -7.45 7.43 -18.61
N LYS A 74 -7.53 8.77 -18.58
CA LYS A 74 -6.72 9.61 -19.48
C LYS A 74 -5.23 9.36 -19.28
N ALA A 75 -4.75 9.34 -18.05
CA ALA A 75 -3.36 9.04 -17.72
C ALA A 75 -2.95 7.64 -18.20
N TYR A 76 -3.80 6.62 -18.01
CA TYR A 76 -3.56 5.26 -18.47
C TYR A 76 -3.33 5.21 -19.99
N LEU A 77 -4.24 5.77 -20.77
CA LEU A 77 -4.16 5.74 -22.24
C LEU A 77 -2.94 6.50 -22.75
N ALA A 78 -2.60 7.65 -22.15
CA ALA A 78 -1.42 8.42 -22.53
C ALA A 78 -0.13 7.64 -22.25
N LEU A 79 0.00 7.03 -21.08
CA LEU A 79 1.17 6.25 -20.68
C LEU A 79 1.27 4.93 -21.48
N GLU A 80 0.15 4.27 -21.77
CA GLU A 80 0.12 3.07 -22.61
C GLU A 80 0.63 3.37 -24.03
N ALA A 81 0.27 4.52 -24.60
CA ALA A 81 0.79 4.96 -25.90
C ALA A 81 2.31 5.20 -25.88
N VAL A 82 2.86 5.74 -24.77
CA VAL A 82 4.32 5.88 -24.58
C VAL A 82 4.99 4.51 -24.54
N MET A 83 4.48 3.58 -23.75
CA MET A 83 5.00 2.21 -23.63
C MET A 83 4.91 1.43 -24.95
N GLU A 84 3.92 1.73 -25.79
CA GLU A 84 3.80 1.10 -27.10
C GLU A 84 4.89 1.56 -28.08
N ASN A 85 5.34 2.83 -28.00
CA ASN A 85 6.47 3.31 -28.76
C ASN A 85 7.77 2.57 -28.36
N GLU A 86 7.99 2.33 -27.08
CA GLU A 86 9.11 1.55 -26.57
C GLU A 86 9.10 0.12 -27.13
N LYS A 87 7.96 -0.57 -27.06
CA LYS A 87 7.80 -1.92 -27.65
C LYS A 87 8.06 -1.96 -29.14
N LYS A 88 7.56 -0.98 -29.91
CA LYS A 88 7.80 -0.86 -31.35
C LYS A 88 9.28 -0.68 -31.65
N PHE A 89 9.97 0.16 -30.90
CA PHE A 89 11.41 0.37 -31.05
C PHE A 89 12.20 -0.92 -30.79
N LEU A 90 11.92 -1.63 -29.70
CA LEU A 90 12.59 -2.89 -29.37
C LEU A 90 12.32 -3.98 -30.41
N SER A 91 11.09 -4.12 -30.88
CA SER A 91 10.71 -5.11 -31.90
C SER A 91 11.40 -4.87 -33.25
N GLN A 92 11.56 -3.61 -33.67
CA GLN A 92 12.28 -3.25 -34.88
C GLN A 92 13.76 -3.60 -34.82
N ARG A 93 14.39 -3.47 -33.64
CA ARG A 93 15.81 -3.83 -33.46
C ARG A 93 16.03 -5.33 -33.41
N SER A 94 15.16 -6.09 -32.74
CA SER A 94 15.27 -7.54 -32.72
C SER A 94 15.18 -8.16 -34.14
N THR A 95 14.31 -7.61 -34.98
CA THR A 95 14.21 -8.02 -36.39
C THR A 95 15.42 -7.59 -37.25
N SER A 96 16.04 -6.45 -36.94
CA SER A 96 17.25 -6.01 -37.67
C SER A 96 18.49 -6.79 -37.28
N SER A 97 18.62 -7.25 -36.04
CA SER A 97 19.73 -8.10 -35.59
C SER A 97 19.70 -9.51 -36.19
N VAL A 98 18.51 -10.07 -36.40
CA VAL A 98 18.35 -11.38 -37.05
C VAL A 98 18.71 -11.32 -38.53
N ASN A 99 18.45 -10.20 -39.21
CA ASN A 99 18.80 -10.03 -40.63
C ASN A 99 20.29 -9.72 -40.87
N SER A 100 21.04 -9.25 -39.85
CA SER A 100 22.48 -8.99 -39.98
C SER A 100 23.37 -10.24 -39.82
N VAL A 101 22.84 -11.35 -39.30
CA VAL A 101 23.56 -12.63 -39.16
C VAL A 101 23.44 -13.47 -40.44
N GLY A 102 22.55 -13.12 -41.38
CA GLY A 102 22.27 -13.87 -42.62
C GLY A 102 23.20 -13.62 -43.79
N SER A 103 24.17 -12.67 -43.75
CA SER A 103 25.07 -12.39 -44.88
C SER A 103 26.55 -12.39 -44.51
N ARG A 104 27.09 -13.54 -44.17
CA ARG A 104 28.55 -13.81 -44.27
C ARG A 104 28.80 -15.23 -44.78
N GLY A 105 29.08 -15.28 -46.06
CA GLY A 105 30.13 -16.08 -46.71
C GLY A 105 30.19 -17.59 -46.43
N SER A 106 29.68 -18.32 -47.40
CA SER A 106 30.09 -19.69 -47.67
C SER A 106 31.61 -19.83 -47.69
N PHE A 107 32.18 -20.56 -46.74
CA PHE A 107 33.48 -21.18 -46.90
C PHE A 107 33.33 -22.70 -46.74
N LYS A 108 33.56 -23.39 -47.90
CA LYS A 108 33.77 -24.85 -47.96
C LYS A 108 35.10 -25.19 -47.31
N GLY A 109 35.07 -26.08 -46.34
CA GLY A 109 36.26 -26.70 -45.76
C GLY A 109 35.90 -28.11 -45.26
N SER A 110 36.19 -29.10 -46.07
CA SER A 110 36.07 -30.54 -45.79
C SER A 110 37.13 -30.97 -44.77
N VAL A 111 36.75 -31.63 -43.70
CA VAL A 111 37.57 -32.68 -43.08
C VAL A 111 36.66 -33.76 -42.49
N ARG A 112 36.89 -34.98 -42.97
CA ARG A 112 36.33 -36.26 -42.48
C ARG A 112 36.97 -36.63 -41.11
N SER A 113 36.17 -37.22 -40.21
CA SER A 113 36.55 -38.46 -39.55
C SER A 113 35.39 -39.10 -38.80
N ASN A 114 35.20 -40.33 -39.14
CA ASN A 114 34.44 -41.43 -38.63
C ASN A 114 34.35 -41.64 -37.09
N LEU A 115 33.21 -42.16 -36.63
CA LEU A 115 32.99 -43.49 -36.07
C LEU A 115 31.61 -43.53 -35.44
N ALA A 116 30.70 -44.32 -35.97
CA ALA A 116 30.10 -45.55 -35.50
C ALA A 116 29.45 -45.47 -34.09
N GLY A 117 28.24 -45.87 -33.86
CA GLY A 117 27.31 -46.76 -34.51
C GLY A 117 26.10 -47.00 -33.60
N SER A 118 25.14 -47.67 -34.17
CA SER A 118 23.96 -48.38 -33.66
C SER A 118 22.84 -47.50 -33.08
N GLY A 119 21.67 -47.37 -33.63
CA GLY A 119 20.82 -48.34 -34.37
C GLY A 119 19.60 -48.69 -33.53
N LEU A 120 18.44 -48.19 -33.84
CA LEU A 120 17.28 -49.01 -34.15
C LEU A 120 16.08 -48.12 -34.60
N LYS A 121 15.50 -48.56 -35.69
CA LYS A 121 14.30 -48.05 -36.36
C LYS A 121 13.04 -48.51 -35.63
N THR A 122 11.94 -47.73 -35.80
CA THR A 122 10.74 -48.15 -36.55
C THR A 122 9.69 -47.06 -36.33
N SER A 123 9.24 -46.45 -37.27
CA SER A 123 8.27 -46.58 -38.37
C SER A 123 6.92 -45.95 -38.02
N GLN A 124 6.63 -44.89 -38.82
CA GLN A 124 5.25 -44.47 -39.12
C GLN A 124 4.49 -45.54 -39.91
N PRO A 125 3.18 -45.50 -40.00
CA PRO A 125 2.64 -44.76 -41.15
C PRO A 125 1.32 -43.99 -40.94
N ALA A 126 1.09 -43.13 -41.90
CA ALA A 126 -0.04 -42.26 -42.16
C ALA A 126 -1.31 -42.99 -42.61
N THR A 127 -2.39 -42.24 -42.68
CA THR A 127 -3.52 -42.13 -43.60
C THR A 127 -4.82 -41.93 -42.78
N SER A 128 -5.84 -41.22 -43.09
CA SER A 128 -6.30 -40.42 -44.21
C SER A 128 -7.72 -39.92 -43.88
N ALA A 129 -8.04 -38.72 -44.42
CA ALA A 129 -9.33 -38.32 -44.95
C ALA A 129 -10.61 -38.19 -44.08
N GLY A 130 -11.20 -36.98 -44.15
CA GLY A 130 -12.58 -36.66 -43.83
C GLY A 130 -13.61 -37.34 -44.77
N PRO A 131 -14.84 -36.89 -44.92
CA PRO A 131 -15.39 -35.53 -44.79
C PRO A 131 -16.88 -35.44 -44.25
N SER A 132 -17.36 -34.19 -44.03
CA SER A 132 -18.69 -33.69 -44.50
C SER A 132 -19.99 -33.93 -43.76
N ALA A 133 -20.72 -32.86 -43.69
CA ALA A 133 -22.15 -32.60 -43.82
C ALA A 133 -22.94 -32.43 -42.49
N ALA A 134 -23.48 -31.33 -42.26
CA ALA A 134 -24.52 -30.48 -42.84
C ALA A 134 -25.85 -30.55 -42.05
N ALA A 135 -26.39 -29.34 -41.88
CA ALA A 135 -27.82 -28.96 -41.84
C ALA A 135 -28.55 -29.21 -40.50
N SER A 136 -29.45 -28.39 -40.03
CA SER A 136 -30.24 -27.28 -40.59
C SER A 136 -31.21 -26.74 -39.54
N THR A 137 -31.52 -25.43 -39.69
CA THR A 137 -32.86 -24.79 -39.61
C THR A 137 -33.53 -24.70 -38.21
N SER A 138 -34.15 -23.61 -37.79
CA SER A 138 -35.02 -22.63 -38.44
C SER A 138 -35.25 -21.46 -37.46
N SER A 139 -35.13 -20.18 -37.79
CA SER A 139 -36.16 -19.31 -38.37
C SER A 139 -37.32 -18.92 -37.41
N LEU A 140 -37.41 -17.64 -37.10
CA LEU A 140 -38.59 -16.84 -37.35
C LEU A 140 -38.35 -15.33 -37.22
N LYS A 141 -38.86 -14.63 -38.23
CA LYS A 141 -38.82 -13.21 -38.57
C LYS A 141 -39.85 -12.39 -37.77
N GLN A 142 -39.59 -11.09 -37.69
CA GLN A 142 -40.41 -9.98 -38.23
C GLN A 142 -39.76 -8.65 -37.80
N SER A 143 -39.20 -7.88 -38.62
CA SER A 143 -39.56 -6.86 -39.62
C SER A 143 -40.51 -5.75 -39.13
N THR A 144 -39.98 -4.52 -39.09
CA THR A 144 -40.58 -3.39 -39.79
C THR A 144 -39.55 -2.31 -40.12
N THR A 145 -39.54 -1.92 -41.36
CA THR A 145 -38.81 -0.87 -42.06
C THR A 145 -39.38 0.53 -41.75
N VAL A 146 -38.57 1.59 -41.82
CA VAL A 146 -38.83 2.83 -42.58
C VAL A 146 -37.56 3.64 -42.78
N THR A 147 -37.16 3.74 -44.04
CA THR A 147 -36.49 4.80 -44.89
C THR A 147 -35.50 5.81 -44.29
N GLY A 148 -34.32 5.86 -44.93
CA GLY A 148 -33.37 6.98 -44.89
C GLY A 148 -33.79 8.15 -45.81
N PRO A 149 -32.96 9.21 -45.97
CA PRO A 149 -31.76 9.14 -46.83
C PRO A 149 -30.58 10.08 -46.45
N ALA A 150 -29.44 9.79 -47.15
CA ALA A 150 -28.40 10.72 -47.63
C ALA A 150 -27.20 11.08 -46.75
N ALA A 151 -26.07 10.66 -47.28
CA ALA A 151 -24.68 10.92 -46.86
C ALA A 151 -24.29 12.42 -46.78
N LYS A 152 -23.48 12.75 -45.75
CA LYS A 152 -22.45 13.79 -45.88
C LYS A 152 -21.18 13.41 -45.10
N LYS A 153 -20.08 13.81 -45.70
CA LYS A 153 -18.67 13.51 -45.40
C LYS A 153 -18.27 13.76 -43.94
N ALA A 154 -17.38 12.89 -43.48
CA ALA A 154 -16.58 12.97 -42.30
C ALA A 154 -15.68 14.22 -42.26
N THR A 155 -15.64 14.93 -41.17
CA THR A 155 -14.49 15.69 -40.69
C THR A 155 -14.30 15.27 -39.25
N ASP A 156 -13.10 14.77 -38.95
CA ASP A 156 -12.63 14.41 -37.61
C ASP A 156 -12.61 15.66 -36.73
N ASP A 157 -13.38 15.65 -35.67
CA ASP A 157 -13.21 16.40 -34.42
C ASP A 157 -14.20 15.79 -33.41
N ASP A 158 -13.78 14.70 -32.77
CA ASP A 158 -14.51 14.11 -31.65
C ASP A 158 -13.99 14.75 -30.34
N ASP A 159 -14.49 15.94 -30.01
CA ASP A 159 -14.61 16.45 -28.65
C ASP A 159 -15.97 16.00 -28.09
N ASP A 160 -16.02 14.78 -27.56
CA ASP A 160 -17.14 14.31 -26.74
C ASP A 160 -17.13 15.02 -25.38
N ASP A 161 -17.64 16.25 -25.32
CA ASP A 161 -18.13 16.89 -24.11
C ASP A 161 -19.41 16.18 -23.67
N PHE A 162 -19.26 15.23 -22.74
CA PHE A 162 -20.38 14.70 -21.99
C PHE A 162 -20.83 15.75 -20.98
N ASP A 163 -21.79 16.59 -21.37
CA ASP A 163 -22.58 17.45 -20.48
C ASP A 163 -23.38 16.58 -19.51
N PHE A 164 -22.92 16.54 -18.26
CA PHE A 164 -23.65 15.94 -17.17
C PHE A 164 -24.78 16.92 -16.78
N VAL A 165 -26.02 16.59 -17.14
CA VAL A 165 -27.21 17.32 -16.69
C VAL A 165 -27.32 17.19 -15.18
N ASP A 166 -27.23 18.32 -14.48
CA ASP A 166 -27.45 18.46 -13.05
C ASP A 166 -28.88 17.95 -12.72
N ALA A 167 -28.94 16.83 -11.99
CA ALA A 167 -30.17 16.43 -11.36
C ALA A 167 -30.47 17.37 -10.18
N ALA A 168 -31.64 17.94 -10.20
CA ALA A 168 -32.16 18.99 -9.35
C ALA A 168 -31.80 18.85 -7.86
N GLU A 169 -31.23 19.93 -7.31
CA GLU A 169 -31.10 20.16 -5.86
C GLU A 169 -32.52 20.37 -5.25
N ASP A 170 -32.81 19.55 -4.27
CA ASP A 170 -33.97 19.72 -3.42
C ASP A 170 -33.69 20.81 -2.38
N LYS A 171 -34.42 21.93 -2.50
CA LYS A 171 -34.29 23.11 -1.65
C LYS A 171 -35.04 22.88 -0.33
N THR A 172 -34.30 22.64 0.74
CA THR A 172 -34.76 22.95 2.09
C THR A 172 -33.77 23.91 2.75
N GLY A 173 -34.22 25.13 2.96
CA GLY A 173 -33.43 26.22 3.48
C GLY A 173 -33.12 26.08 4.96
N VAL A 174 -31.85 26.27 5.32
CA VAL A 174 -31.43 26.80 6.62
C VAL A 174 -30.34 27.82 6.36
N SER A 175 -30.59 29.04 6.89
CA SER A 175 -29.79 30.22 6.78
C SER A 175 -28.39 30.10 7.40
N THR A 176 -27.37 30.54 6.65
CA THR A 176 -26.02 30.81 7.15
C THR A 176 -25.90 32.23 7.68
N PRO A 177 -25.13 32.49 8.73
CA PRO A 177 -24.69 33.84 9.10
C PRO A 177 -23.40 34.23 8.37
N ALA A 178 -23.30 35.56 8.16
CA ALA A 178 -22.44 36.33 7.31
C ALA A 178 -20.93 36.35 7.66
N GLU A 179 -20.15 36.48 6.61
CA GLU A 179 -19.01 37.37 6.32
C GLU A 179 -17.91 37.57 7.38
N TYR A 180 -16.70 37.13 6.98
CA TYR A 180 -15.47 37.80 7.39
C TYR A 180 -14.65 38.16 6.13
N GLN A 181 -14.66 39.47 5.77
CA GLN A 181 -13.77 40.05 4.78
C GLN A 181 -12.42 40.36 5.42
N GLY A 182 -11.38 39.69 4.94
CA GLY A 182 -9.99 40.04 5.22
C GLY A 182 -9.27 40.46 3.95
N ASN A 183 -9.05 41.77 3.79
CA ASN A 183 -8.21 42.36 2.76
C ASN A 183 -6.77 41.86 2.86
N LEU A 184 -6.24 41.33 1.76
CA LEU A 184 -4.80 41.23 1.53
C LEU A 184 -4.46 41.85 0.19
N ASN A 185 -4.05 43.11 0.25
CA ASN A 185 -3.34 43.81 -0.83
C ASN A 185 -1.96 43.17 -0.98
N VAL A 186 -1.71 42.56 -2.14
CA VAL A 186 -0.35 42.26 -2.59
C VAL A 186 -0.01 43.16 -3.75
N ALA A 187 0.89 44.11 -3.48
CA ALA A 187 1.48 44.98 -4.48
C ALA A 187 2.30 44.17 -5.49
N ALA A 188 2.06 44.43 -6.75
CA ALA A 188 2.86 43.93 -7.86
C ALA A 188 4.24 44.63 -7.84
N ASP A 189 5.30 43.85 -7.76
CA ASP A 189 6.65 44.34 -8.07
C ASP A 189 7.16 43.65 -9.36
N LYS A 190 7.69 44.53 -10.20
CA LYS A 190 8.15 44.21 -11.57
C LYS A 190 9.61 43.82 -11.56
N GLY A 191 9.89 42.73 -12.23
CA GLY A 191 11.09 42.57 -13.06
C GLY A 191 12.44 42.38 -12.35
N ALA A 192 12.94 41.15 -12.37
CA ALA A 192 14.38 40.92 -12.49
C ALA A 192 14.63 39.59 -13.20
N SER A 193 15.16 39.68 -14.40
CA SER A 193 15.82 38.61 -15.14
C SER A 193 17.07 38.20 -14.40
N VAL A 194 17.19 36.90 -14.04
CA VAL A 194 18.41 36.34 -13.48
C VAL A 194 19.11 35.54 -14.57
N GLU A 195 20.24 36.06 -15.03
CA GLU A 195 21.22 35.32 -15.85
C GLU A 195 21.86 34.21 -15.04
N LEU A 196 21.87 33.01 -15.64
CA LEU A 196 22.62 31.86 -15.13
C LEU A 196 24.10 32.05 -15.46
N ASN A 197 24.89 32.48 -14.50
CA ASN A 197 26.35 32.37 -14.55
C ASN A 197 26.81 31.11 -13.83
N ASN A 198 27.44 30.21 -14.60
CA ASN A 198 28.25 29.11 -14.12
C ASN A 198 29.42 29.63 -13.26
N ALA A 199 29.41 29.27 -12.00
CA ALA A 199 30.64 29.33 -11.17
C ALA A 199 30.61 28.10 -10.24
N GLU A 200 31.43 27.12 -10.58
CA GLU A 200 31.96 26.13 -9.64
C GLU A 200 32.60 26.85 -8.45
N LYS A 201 31.99 26.77 -7.29
CA LYS A 201 32.63 26.98 -6.00
C LYS A 201 32.40 25.76 -5.15
N THR A 202 33.42 24.95 -5.03
CA THR A 202 33.61 23.97 -3.96
C THR A 202 33.48 24.68 -2.61
N VAL A 203 32.37 24.47 -1.94
CA VAL A 203 32.18 24.85 -0.55
C VAL A 203 32.53 23.61 0.29
N ASP A 204 33.64 23.70 0.98
CA ASP A 204 34.04 22.77 2.02
C ASP A 204 33.03 22.90 3.18
N VAL A 205 32.03 22.00 3.22
CA VAL A 205 31.08 21.90 4.33
C VAL A 205 31.64 20.86 5.28
N GLY A 206 32.16 21.35 6.41
CA GLY A 206 32.62 20.51 7.51
C GLY A 206 31.63 19.38 7.79
N ALA A 207 32.17 18.18 7.84
CA ALA A 207 31.42 16.94 8.10
C ALA A 207 30.69 17.02 9.45
N SER A 208 29.41 17.38 9.41
CA SER A 208 28.47 17.00 10.44
C SER A 208 28.14 15.53 10.15
N SER A 209 28.60 14.65 11.03
CA SER A 209 28.33 13.22 10.95
C SER A 209 26.82 12.94 10.95
N ALA A 210 26.28 12.63 9.76
CA ALA A 210 24.96 12.01 9.67
C ALA A 210 24.97 10.69 10.46
N PRO A 211 23.85 10.31 11.13
CA PRO A 211 23.77 9.03 11.82
C PRO A 211 24.18 7.91 10.86
N GLY A 212 25.20 7.15 11.21
CA GLY A 212 25.71 6.07 10.38
C GLY A 212 24.66 4.99 10.21
N LEU A 213 24.62 4.39 9.03
CA LEU A 213 23.88 3.14 8.79
C LEU A 213 24.25 2.12 9.88
N PRO A 214 23.30 1.37 10.44
CA PRO A 214 23.64 0.28 11.34
C PRO A 214 24.45 -0.74 10.54
N VAL A 215 25.75 -0.77 10.83
CA VAL A 215 26.67 -1.77 10.32
C VAL A 215 26.30 -3.07 11.01
N THR A 216 25.51 -3.92 10.36
CA THR A 216 25.52 -5.33 10.71
C THR A 216 26.90 -5.85 10.33
N ASN A 217 27.64 -6.34 11.33
CA ASN A 217 28.98 -6.90 11.20
C ASN A 217 28.95 -8.14 10.29
N GLU A 218 29.01 -7.95 8.99
CA GLU A 218 29.38 -9.01 8.02
C GLU A 218 29.61 -8.36 6.66
N ASN A 219 30.71 -7.75 6.46
CA ASN A 219 31.64 -7.56 5.33
C ASN A 219 32.24 -6.16 5.29
N PRO A 220 33.59 -6.04 5.33
CA PRO A 220 34.27 -4.74 5.31
C PRO A 220 34.49 -4.15 3.91
N SER A 221 33.75 -4.51 2.90
CA SER A 221 33.95 -4.07 1.52
C SER A 221 32.90 -3.09 0.98
N ASP A 222 31.99 -2.56 1.80
CA ASP A 222 30.95 -1.66 1.30
C ASP A 222 31.46 -0.22 1.17
N SER A 223 32.35 0.02 0.19
CA SER A 223 32.58 1.38 -0.30
C SER A 223 31.34 1.86 -1.04
N LEU A 224 31.02 3.16 -0.99
CA LEU A 224 29.86 3.76 -1.65
C LEU A 224 29.73 3.38 -3.15
N PRO A 225 30.84 3.31 -3.92
CA PRO A 225 30.81 2.83 -5.31
C PRO A 225 30.32 1.39 -5.46
N ASP A 226 30.73 0.49 -4.58
CA ASP A 226 30.39 -0.92 -4.64
C ASP A 226 28.90 -1.15 -4.37
N ALA A 227 28.31 -0.39 -3.44
CA ALA A 227 26.87 -0.45 -3.15
C ALA A 227 26.03 0.06 -4.33
N ILE A 228 26.51 1.06 -5.06
CA ILE A 228 25.85 1.59 -6.26
C ILE A 228 25.91 0.56 -7.38
N GLU A 229 27.09 0.00 -7.68
CA GLU A 229 27.28 -0.99 -8.72
C GLU A 229 26.47 -2.26 -8.44
N TYR A 230 26.47 -2.72 -7.19
CA TYR A 230 25.65 -3.86 -6.76
C TYR A 230 24.16 -3.60 -6.97
N PHE A 231 23.65 -2.44 -6.56
CA PHE A 231 22.23 -2.09 -6.76
C PHE A 231 21.86 -1.98 -8.24
N GLU A 232 22.73 -1.42 -9.09
CA GLU A 232 22.46 -1.28 -10.52
C GLU A 232 22.34 -2.63 -11.24
N GLN A 233 23.04 -3.66 -10.75
CA GLN A 233 23.00 -5.02 -11.29
C GLN A 233 21.84 -5.87 -10.73
N LEU A 234 21.25 -5.47 -9.60
CA LEU A 234 20.23 -6.26 -8.93
C LEU A 234 18.88 -6.17 -9.66
N THR A 235 18.25 -7.32 -9.88
CA THR A 235 16.88 -7.43 -10.42
C THR A 235 15.88 -7.68 -9.30
N LEU A 236 14.61 -7.33 -9.50
CA LEU A 236 13.56 -7.57 -8.51
C LEU A 236 13.15 -9.05 -8.45
N ASN A 237 13.20 -9.73 -9.61
CA ASN A 237 12.89 -11.15 -9.77
C ASN A 237 13.90 -11.79 -10.71
N ASP A 238 14.18 -13.10 -10.56
CA ASP A 238 15.11 -13.87 -11.42
C ASP A 238 14.68 -14.01 -12.89
N GLN A 239 13.49 -13.56 -13.24
CA GLN A 239 13.06 -13.46 -14.63
C GLN A 239 13.70 -12.23 -15.27
N GLY A 240 14.71 -12.48 -16.09
CA GLY A 240 15.45 -11.45 -16.82
C GLY A 240 14.54 -10.42 -17.47
N ASP A 241 14.75 -9.16 -17.11
CA ASP A 241 13.98 -8.03 -17.59
C ASP A 241 14.27 -7.78 -19.09
N ALA A 242 13.36 -8.22 -19.94
CA ALA A 242 13.40 -7.84 -21.36
C ALA A 242 13.28 -6.32 -21.58
N ASP A 243 12.80 -5.60 -20.56
CA ASP A 243 12.60 -4.14 -20.60
C ASP A 243 13.84 -3.35 -20.10
N ALA A 244 14.83 -4.01 -19.48
CA ALA A 244 16.04 -3.35 -18.97
C ALA A 244 16.94 -2.75 -20.05
N ASP A 245 16.77 -3.19 -21.30
CA ASP A 245 17.64 -2.81 -22.41
C ASP A 245 17.37 -1.41 -22.98
N ILE A 246 16.17 -0.84 -22.77
CA ILE A 246 15.83 0.48 -23.37
C ILE A 246 16.69 1.60 -22.77
N ALA A 247 16.98 1.54 -21.48
CA ALA A 247 17.82 2.55 -20.81
C ALA A 247 19.24 2.63 -21.39
N SER A 248 19.73 1.55 -22.01
CA SER A 248 21.04 1.51 -22.68
C SER A 248 21.08 2.25 -24.02
N PHE A 249 19.90 2.47 -24.66
CA PHE A 249 19.83 2.98 -26.03
C PHE A 249 19.75 4.49 -26.17
N SER A 250 19.32 5.22 -25.12
CA SER A 250 19.35 6.66 -25.18
C SER A 250 19.87 7.28 -23.87
N LYS A 251 20.90 8.11 -24.04
CA LYS A 251 21.51 8.92 -22.97
C LYS A 251 21.04 10.37 -23.03
N HIS A 252 20.16 10.71 -23.97
CA HIS A 252 19.65 12.07 -24.08
C HIS A 252 18.73 12.40 -22.91
N PRO A 253 18.86 13.55 -22.22
CA PRO A 253 18.09 13.87 -21.03
C PRO A 253 16.57 13.79 -21.22
N VAL A 254 16.06 14.15 -22.40
CA VAL A 254 14.61 14.05 -22.72
C VAL A 254 14.15 12.59 -22.73
N ASP A 255 14.89 11.70 -23.38
CA ASP A 255 14.53 10.28 -23.43
C ASP A 255 14.63 9.63 -22.04
N VAL A 256 15.68 9.97 -21.28
CA VAL A 256 15.83 9.53 -19.88
C VAL A 256 14.66 10.02 -19.03
N PHE A 257 14.21 11.26 -19.23
CA PHE A 257 13.03 11.80 -18.52
C PHE A 257 11.75 11.05 -18.89
N ILE A 258 11.51 10.82 -20.19
CA ILE A 258 10.33 10.08 -20.66
C ILE A 258 10.34 8.66 -20.09
N LEU A 259 11.45 7.95 -20.23
CA LEU A 259 11.57 6.56 -19.80
C LEU A 259 11.40 6.39 -18.28
N SER A 260 12.06 7.25 -17.49
CA SER A 260 11.92 7.22 -16.03
C SER A 260 10.51 7.60 -15.58
N GLY A 261 9.93 8.63 -16.21
CA GLY A 261 8.59 9.13 -15.89
C GLY A 261 7.48 8.15 -16.29
N SER A 262 7.57 7.53 -17.48
CA SER A 262 6.61 6.51 -17.92
C SER A 262 6.64 5.29 -17.02
N ASN A 263 7.82 4.76 -16.69
CA ASN A 263 7.97 3.63 -15.78
C ASN A 263 7.44 3.95 -14.37
N PHE A 264 7.75 5.14 -13.83
CA PHE A 264 7.23 5.58 -12.54
C PHE A 264 5.71 5.71 -12.56
N CYS A 265 5.16 6.52 -13.46
CA CYS A 265 3.74 6.85 -13.49
C CYS A 265 2.87 5.63 -13.87
N PHE A 266 3.28 4.86 -14.88
CA PHE A 266 2.52 3.68 -15.30
C PHE A 266 2.65 2.54 -14.29
N GLY A 267 3.84 2.34 -13.72
CA GLY A 267 4.08 1.39 -12.64
C GLY A 267 3.22 1.69 -11.42
N MET A 268 3.17 2.94 -10.96
CA MET A 268 2.34 3.39 -9.86
C MET A 268 0.85 3.20 -10.19
N LEU A 269 0.41 3.53 -11.39
CA LEU A 269 -0.97 3.39 -11.84
C LEU A 269 -1.41 1.93 -11.87
N LEU A 270 -0.62 1.03 -12.45
CA LEU A 270 -0.90 -0.41 -12.46
C LEU A 270 -0.99 -0.97 -11.04
N LEU A 271 -0.11 -0.50 -10.14
CA LEU A 271 -0.11 -0.88 -8.75
C LEU A 271 -1.39 -0.40 -8.05
N ILE A 272 -1.77 0.88 -8.17
CA ILE A 272 -2.99 1.43 -7.57
C ILE A 272 -4.24 0.70 -8.08
N LEU A 273 -4.33 0.47 -9.39
CA LEU A 273 -5.47 -0.25 -9.98
C LEU A 273 -5.58 -1.69 -9.49
N SER A 274 -4.45 -2.32 -9.15
CA SER A 274 -4.44 -3.67 -8.59
C SER A 274 -5.03 -3.75 -7.17
N PHE A 275 -5.17 -2.61 -6.47
CA PHE A 275 -5.83 -2.53 -5.15
C PHE A 275 -7.36 -2.46 -5.23
N ILE A 276 -7.93 -2.22 -6.39
CA ILE A 276 -9.37 -2.07 -6.52
C ILE A 276 -10.04 -3.43 -6.36
N PRO A 277 -10.96 -3.59 -5.39
CA PRO A 277 -11.58 -4.88 -5.10
C PRO A 277 -12.33 -5.46 -6.30
N PRO A 278 -12.42 -6.80 -6.42
CA PRO A 278 -13.15 -7.47 -7.50
C PRO A 278 -14.61 -7.05 -7.64
N SER A 279 -15.26 -6.61 -6.56
CA SER A 279 -16.61 -6.05 -6.58
C SER A 279 -16.74 -4.81 -7.48
N PHE A 280 -15.66 -4.04 -7.65
CA PHE A 280 -15.56 -2.90 -8.55
C PHE A 280 -14.88 -3.23 -9.88
N ALA A 281 -14.37 -4.46 -10.06
CA ALA A 281 -13.71 -4.90 -11.30
C ALA A 281 -14.64 -4.83 -12.52
N GLY A 282 -15.95 -4.97 -12.32
CA GLY A 282 -16.96 -4.75 -13.37
C GLY A 282 -16.93 -3.32 -13.91
N LEU A 283 -16.80 -2.33 -13.02
CA LEU A 283 -16.66 -0.91 -13.39
C LEU A 283 -15.35 -0.67 -14.17
N LEU A 284 -14.24 -1.27 -13.72
CA LEU A 284 -12.95 -1.17 -14.39
C LEU A 284 -12.95 -1.82 -15.77
N LYS A 285 -13.66 -2.94 -15.95
CA LYS A 285 -13.83 -3.57 -17.27
C LYS A 285 -14.60 -2.67 -18.26
N ILE A 286 -15.60 -1.94 -17.77
CA ILE A 286 -16.36 -0.97 -18.60
C ILE A 286 -15.45 0.18 -19.04
N VAL A 287 -14.52 0.58 -18.17
CA VAL A 287 -13.58 1.68 -18.43
C VAL A 287 -12.36 1.24 -19.26
N GLY A 288 -12.13 -0.07 -19.38
CA GLY A 288 -11.17 -0.67 -20.32
C GLY A 288 -9.72 -0.74 -19.82
N PHE A 289 -9.44 -0.60 -18.51
CA PHE A 289 -8.10 -0.76 -17.96
C PHE A 289 -8.05 -1.77 -16.81
N LYS A 290 -6.89 -2.41 -16.64
CA LYS A 290 -6.65 -3.46 -15.67
C LYS A 290 -5.39 -3.16 -14.86
N GLY A 291 -5.46 -3.37 -13.54
CA GLY A 291 -4.28 -3.35 -12.69
C GLY A 291 -3.41 -4.60 -12.92
N ASP A 292 -2.11 -4.42 -12.80
CA ASP A 292 -1.12 -5.48 -12.86
C ASP A 292 -0.01 -5.17 -11.84
N ARG A 293 -0.10 -5.83 -10.70
CA ARG A 293 0.80 -5.57 -9.56
C ARG A 293 2.26 -5.90 -9.91
N GLU A 294 2.49 -7.06 -10.51
CA GLU A 294 3.85 -7.53 -10.76
C GLU A 294 4.55 -6.66 -11.80
N ARG A 295 3.85 -6.37 -12.88
CA ARG A 295 4.35 -5.44 -13.87
C ARG A 295 4.56 -4.04 -13.28
N GLY A 296 3.62 -3.56 -12.45
CA GLY A 296 3.75 -2.27 -11.77
C GLY A 296 4.98 -2.21 -10.88
N MET A 297 5.24 -3.24 -10.07
CA MET A 297 6.43 -3.32 -9.23
C MET A 297 7.74 -3.39 -10.04
N ARG A 298 7.77 -4.19 -11.13
CA ARG A 298 8.95 -4.23 -12.02
C ARG A 298 9.24 -2.86 -12.63
N MET A 299 8.23 -2.18 -13.13
CA MET A 299 8.39 -0.83 -13.70
C MET A 299 8.88 0.19 -12.68
N LEU A 300 8.33 0.16 -11.45
CA LEU A 300 8.82 1.00 -10.36
C LEU A 300 10.27 0.68 -10.01
N TRP A 301 10.64 -0.60 -9.95
CA TRP A 301 12.02 -1.02 -9.71
C TRP A 301 12.97 -0.51 -10.78
N GLN A 302 12.61 -0.62 -12.05
CA GLN A 302 13.41 -0.07 -13.15
C GLN A 302 13.53 1.45 -13.06
N ALA A 303 12.42 2.16 -12.72
CA ALA A 303 12.47 3.60 -12.54
C ALA A 303 13.48 4.02 -11.45
N THR A 304 13.67 3.22 -10.39
CA THR A 304 14.64 3.53 -9.31
C THR A 304 16.09 3.58 -9.79
N LYS A 305 16.41 2.98 -10.94
CA LYS A 305 17.75 3.01 -11.52
C LYS A 305 18.12 4.36 -12.13
N PHE A 306 17.15 5.23 -12.39
CA PHE A 306 17.38 6.55 -12.96
C PHE A 306 17.73 7.59 -11.89
N HIS A 307 18.75 8.39 -12.17
CA HIS A 307 19.29 9.40 -11.26
C HIS A 307 18.51 10.72 -11.34
N ASN A 308 17.19 10.67 -11.18
CA ASN A 308 16.31 11.84 -11.23
C ASN A 308 15.16 11.74 -10.21
N ILE A 309 14.26 12.71 -10.24
CA ILE A 309 13.12 12.77 -9.31
C ILE A 309 12.20 11.55 -9.46
N HIS A 310 11.95 11.07 -10.68
CA HIS A 310 11.11 9.91 -10.92
C HIS A 310 11.69 8.65 -10.27
N GLY A 311 13.01 8.45 -10.38
CA GLY A 311 13.70 7.33 -9.73
C GLY A 311 13.60 7.38 -8.20
N ALA A 312 13.80 8.56 -7.61
CA ALA A 312 13.65 8.74 -6.16
C ALA A 312 12.21 8.49 -5.70
N MET A 313 11.22 9.02 -6.41
CA MET A 313 9.79 8.82 -6.09
C MET A 313 9.34 7.37 -6.31
N ALA A 314 9.81 6.73 -7.37
CA ALA A 314 9.56 5.31 -7.61
C ALA A 314 10.06 4.44 -6.44
N GLY A 315 11.24 4.75 -5.91
CA GLY A 315 11.80 4.08 -4.73
C GLY A 315 10.91 4.27 -3.49
N VAL A 316 10.44 5.49 -3.22
CA VAL A 316 9.54 5.76 -2.10
C VAL A 316 8.22 5.00 -2.24
N VAL A 317 7.62 4.99 -3.44
CA VAL A 317 6.37 4.25 -3.70
C VAL A 317 6.57 2.74 -3.54
N LEU A 318 7.65 2.21 -4.09
CA LEU A 318 7.99 0.79 -4.01
C LEU A 318 8.25 0.35 -2.57
N MET A 319 9.09 1.09 -1.83
CA MET A 319 9.36 0.81 -0.40
C MET A 319 8.09 0.95 0.44
N GLY A 320 7.30 1.99 0.21
CA GLY A 320 6.01 2.19 0.88
C GLY A 320 5.05 1.03 0.62
N TYR A 321 5.02 0.50 -0.60
CA TYR A 321 4.25 -0.69 -0.93
C TYR A 321 4.80 -1.94 -0.21
N ILE A 322 6.08 -2.24 -0.39
CA ILE A 322 6.69 -3.46 0.15
C ILE A 322 6.67 -3.43 1.68
N ASN A 323 7.12 -2.36 2.31
CA ASN A 323 7.20 -2.25 3.77
C ASN A 323 5.83 -1.99 4.41
N GLY A 324 4.97 -1.17 3.78
CA GLY A 324 3.66 -0.84 4.29
C GLY A 324 2.69 -2.00 4.19
N PHE A 325 2.50 -2.57 2.99
CA PHE A 325 1.49 -3.58 2.76
C PHE A 325 1.99 -4.99 3.01
N THR A 326 3.18 -5.36 2.53
CA THR A 326 3.64 -6.75 2.66
C THR A 326 4.07 -7.11 4.07
N ASN A 327 4.67 -6.18 4.82
CA ASN A 327 4.97 -6.40 6.23
C ASN A 327 3.72 -6.45 7.11
N PHE A 328 2.61 -5.89 6.65
CA PHE A 328 1.35 -5.90 7.38
C PHE A 328 0.62 -7.26 7.29
N CYS A 329 1.00 -8.14 6.37
CA CYS A 329 0.39 -9.45 6.21
C CYS A 329 1.16 -10.53 6.93
N ASP A 330 0.42 -11.42 7.62
CA ASP A 330 0.96 -12.55 8.34
C ASP A 330 1.10 -13.80 7.45
N ILE A 331 0.26 -13.88 6.40
CA ILE A 331 0.20 -15.03 5.47
C ILE A 331 1.03 -14.69 4.24
N LEU A 332 2.34 -14.90 4.32
CA LEU A 332 3.33 -14.69 3.27
C LEU A 332 4.42 -15.76 3.38
N PRO A 333 4.94 -16.27 2.25
CA PRO A 333 6.08 -17.16 2.26
C PRO A 333 7.29 -16.49 2.94
N THR A 334 8.02 -17.25 3.73
CA THR A 334 9.28 -16.77 4.33
C THR A 334 10.45 -16.87 3.34
N LYS A 335 10.35 -17.75 2.33
CA LYS A 335 11.35 -17.94 1.27
C LYS A 335 10.68 -18.13 -0.09
N GLY A 336 11.44 -17.91 -1.15
CA GLY A 336 11.02 -18.15 -2.54
C GLY A 336 10.08 -17.10 -3.10
N GLU A 337 9.28 -17.48 -4.08
CA GLU A 337 8.38 -16.59 -4.79
C GLU A 337 7.30 -16.00 -3.86
N GLY A 338 7.09 -14.70 -3.93
CA GLY A 338 6.15 -13.99 -3.07
C GLY A 338 6.67 -13.66 -1.68
N ALA A 339 7.88 -14.10 -1.29
CA ALA A 339 8.52 -13.71 -0.04
C ALA A 339 8.87 -12.21 -0.02
N TYR A 340 9.08 -11.68 1.19
CA TYR A 340 9.53 -10.30 1.34
C TYR A 340 10.94 -10.14 0.75
N PRO A 341 11.15 -9.25 -0.24
CA PRO A 341 12.43 -9.09 -0.93
C PRO A 341 13.40 -8.25 -0.09
N LYS A 342 13.88 -8.81 1.03
CA LYS A 342 14.70 -8.09 2.03
C LYS A 342 15.97 -7.53 1.44
N GLU A 343 16.69 -8.32 0.64
CA GLU A 343 17.95 -7.94 0.03
C GLU A 343 17.79 -6.75 -0.91
N GLN A 344 16.78 -6.80 -1.77
CA GLN A 344 16.47 -5.74 -2.72
C GLN A 344 16.08 -4.44 -2.00
N CYS A 345 15.26 -4.54 -0.94
CA CYS A 345 14.85 -3.39 -0.14
C CYS A 345 16.04 -2.75 0.58
N LEU A 346 16.94 -3.54 1.16
CA LEU A 346 18.16 -3.05 1.80
C LEU A 346 19.10 -2.39 0.79
N ALA A 347 19.32 -3.01 -0.37
CA ALA A 347 20.15 -2.45 -1.43
C ALA A 347 19.58 -1.11 -1.95
N LEU A 348 18.27 -1.05 -2.20
CA LEU A 348 17.59 0.19 -2.59
C LEU A 348 17.72 1.28 -1.53
N LEU A 349 17.50 0.94 -0.26
CA LEU A 349 17.63 1.90 0.84
C LEU A 349 19.07 2.44 0.93
N ARG A 350 20.08 1.58 0.91
CA ARG A 350 21.50 1.98 0.94
C ARG A 350 21.83 2.90 -0.23
N TYR A 351 21.44 2.53 -1.43
CA TYR A 351 21.62 3.33 -2.64
C TYR A 351 20.99 4.72 -2.53
N MET A 352 19.74 4.80 -2.08
CA MET A 352 19.03 6.07 -1.94
C MET A 352 19.54 6.91 -0.78
N ARG A 353 19.94 6.28 0.35
CA ARG A 353 20.57 6.97 1.48
C ARG A 353 21.93 7.56 1.11
N ALA A 354 22.72 6.84 0.32
CA ALA A 354 23.98 7.34 -0.21
C ALA A 354 23.79 8.57 -1.10
N ARG A 355 22.75 8.56 -1.89
CA ARG A 355 22.43 9.63 -2.85
C ARG A 355 21.72 10.83 -2.22
N TYR A 356 20.89 10.59 -1.22
CA TYR A 356 20.06 11.61 -0.56
C TYR A 356 20.23 11.52 0.96
N PRO A 357 21.45 11.74 1.50
CA PRO A 357 21.78 11.47 2.90
C PRO A 357 20.95 12.28 3.91
N THR A 358 20.49 13.48 3.54
CA THR A 358 19.70 14.38 4.39
C THR A 358 18.19 14.30 4.13
N SER A 359 17.74 13.42 3.23
CA SER A 359 16.33 13.29 2.91
C SER A 359 15.56 12.61 4.02
N HIS A 360 14.68 13.34 4.68
CA HIS A 360 13.83 12.81 5.74
C HIS A 360 12.90 11.68 5.27
N LEU A 361 12.56 11.59 3.97
CA LEU A 361 11.83 10.45 3.41
C LEU A 361 12.64 9.16 3.56
N TRP A 362 13.92 9.18 3.16
CA TRP A 362 14.77 8.01 3.20
C TRP A 362 15.25 7.68 4.62
N LEU A 363 15.41 8.69 5.48
CA LEU A 363 15.64 8.49 6.91
C LEU A 363 14.45 7.79 7.58
N LEU A 364 13.23 8.18 7.22
CA LEU A 364 12.02 7.55 7.75
C LEU A 364 11.89 6.09 7.28
N GLU A 365 12.22 5.80 6.01
CA GLU A 365 12.22 4.41 5.50
C GLU A 365 13.28 3.55 6.21
N GLU A 366 14.45 4.10 6.54
CA GLU A 366 15.48 3.40 7.34
C GLU A 366 14.97 3.06 8.74
N SER A 367 14.31 4.01 9.41
CA SER A 367 13.67 3.76 10.70
C SER A 367 12.59 2.68 10.62
N ARG A 368 11.76 2.69 9.57
CA ARG A 368 10.75 1.65 9.33
C ARG A 368 11.35 0.26 9.13
N MET A 369 12.49 0.19 8.45
CA MET A 369 13.21 -1.08 8.30
C MET A 369 13.77 -1.58 9.63
N LEU A 370 14.37 -0.71 10.46
CA LEU A 370 14.79 -1.07 11.81
C LEU A 370 13.61 -1.63 12.63
N ALA A 371 12.46 -0.97 12.58
CA ALA A 371 11.27 -1.45 13.28
C ALA A 371 10.76 -2.79 12.75
N SER A 372 10.83 -3.05 11.44
CA SER A 372 10.45 -4.35 10.85
C SER A 372 11.40 -5.48 11.20
N GLU A 373 12.65 -5.17 11.51
CA GLU A 373 13.65 -6.11 12.05
C GLU A 373 13.55 -6.29 13.57
N LYS A 374 12.46 -5.80 14.19
CA LYS A 374 12.20 -5.85 15.63
C LYS A 374 13.17 -5.01 16.50
N GLU A 375 13.90 -4.09 15.89
CA GLU A 375 14.85 -3.18 16.56
C GLU A 375 14.17 -1.83 16.91
N LEU A 376 13.07 -1.91 17.68
CA LEU A 376 12.20 -0.76 17.96
C LEU A 376 12.93 0.38 18.68
N GLU A 377 13.79 0.07 19.66
CA GLU A 377 14.56 1.05 20.41
C GLU A 377 15.55 1.80 19.49
N LYS A 378 16.17 1.07 18.57
CA LYS A 378 17.07 1.68 17.58
C LYS A 378 16.29 2.56 16.61
N ALA A 379 15.10 2.13 16.19
CA ALA A 379 14.23 2.90 15.31
C ALA A 379 13.77 4.22 15.96
N VAL A 380 13.38 4.20 17.23
CA VAL A 380 12.98 5.40 17.98
C VAL A 380 14.18 6.32 18.15
N LYS A 381 15.31 5.81 18.63
CA LYS A 381 16.53 6.60 18.77
C LYS A 381 16.98 7.23 17.45
N PHE A 382 16.91 6.46 16.34
CA PHE A 382 17.24 6.97 15.02
C PHE A 382 16.33 8.14 14.61
N MET A 383 15.03 8.06 14.91
CA MET A 383 14.07 9.15 14.64
C MET A 383 14.32 10.38 15.52
N ASP A 384 14.79 10.21 16.76
CA ASP A 384 15.18 11.32 17.63
C ASP A 384 16.44 12.04 17.09
N ASP A 385 17.41 11.26 16.58
CA ASP A 385 18.68 11.76 16.08
C ASP A 385 18.57 12.43 14.69
N MET A 386 17.54 12.11 13.89
CA MET A 386 17.38 12.68 12.53
C MET A 386 16.97 14.15 12.49
N GLY A 387 16.60 14.73 13.62
CA GLY A 387 16.14 16.13 13.72
C GLY A 387 14.76 16.39 13.11
N GLU A 388 14.34 17.66 13.13
CA GLU A 388 13.04 18.07 12.63
C GLU A 388 13.03 18.30 11.11
N SER A 389 11.99 17.85 10.43
CA SER A 389 11.80 18.10 9.02
C SER A 389 11.19 19.49 8.77
N LYS A 390 11.71 20.22 7.79
CA LYS A 390 11.09 21.48 7.31
C LYS A 390 9.71 21.25 6.69
N LEU A 391 9.42 20.03 6.23
CA LEU A 391 8.13 19.65 5.65
C LEU A 391 7.21 19.12 6.74
N LYS A 392 6.19 19.89 7.10
CA LYS A 392 5.22 19.54 8.14
C LYS A 392 4.59 18.16 7.95
N GLN A 393 4.39 17.72 6.71
CA GLN A 393 3.82 16.42 6.39
C GLN A 393 4.77 15.27 6.76
N LEU A 394 6.07 15.44 6.52
CA LEU A 394 7.08 14.44 6.90
C LEU A 394 7.28 14.39 8.41
N GLU A 395 7.23 15.55 9.06
CA GLU A 395 7.28 15.61 10.52
C GLU A 395 6.08 14.92 11.16
N ALA A 396 4.89 15.07 10.59
CA ALA A 396 3.70 14.34 11.02
C ALA A 396 3.84 12.83 10.86
N LEU A 397 4.44 12.36 9.75
CA LEU A 397 4.71 10.93 9.54
C LEU A 397 5.76 10.41 10.52
N ARG A 398 6.83 11.16 10.78
CA ARG A 398 7.86 10.80 11.76
C ARG A 398 7.26 10.59 13.16
N TRP A 399 6.50 11.57 13.65
CA TRP A 399 5.85 11.46 14.97
C TRP A 399 4.84 10.33 15.04
N PHE A 400 4.12 10.06 13.93
CA PHE A 400 3.19 8.93 13.88
C PHE A 400 3.92 7.59 13.96
N GLU A 401 4.99 7.38 13.18
CA GLU A 401 5.80 6.14 13.27
C GLU A 401 6.46 5.98 14.65
N GLN A 402 6.97 7.08 15.21
CA GLN A 402 7.56 7.08 16.54
C GLN A 402 6.53 6.72 17.62
N SER A 403 5.30 7.24 17.49
CA SER A 403 4.21 6.91 18.42
C SER A 403 3.82 5.43 18.37
N LEU A 404 3.80 4.83 17.18
CA LEU A 404 3.55 3.39 17.03
C LEU A 404 4.69 2.55 17.63
N ASN A 405 5.95 2.90 17.37
CA ASN A 405 7.09 2.16 17.91
C ASN A 405 7.14 2.24 19.45
N ASN A 406 6.88 3.42 20.02
CA ASN A 406 6.77 3.56 21.48
C ASN A 406 5.62 2.72 22.06
N MET A 407 4.48 2.67 21.36
CA MET A 407 3.33 1.84 21.76
C MET A 407 3.70 0.34 21.76
N TYR A 408 4.45 -0.13 20.76
CA TYR A 408 4.90 -1.52 20.67
C TYR A 408 5.96 -1.88 21.73
N MET A 409 6.74 -0.91 22.21
CA MET A 409 7.66 -1.09 23.33
C MET A 409 6.98 -0.92 24.71
N HIS A 410 5.69 -0.61 24.76
CA HIS A 410 4.96 -0.30 26.00
C HIS A 410 5.52 0.90 26.78
N ASP A 411 6.18 1.84 26.09
CA ASP A 411 6.48 3.15 26.68
C ASP A 411 5.24 4.05 26.59
N TYR A 412 4.37 3.88 27.56
CA TYR A 412 3.07 4.56 27.59
C TYR A 412 3.18 6.08 27.69
N LYS A 413 4.22 6.60 28.37
CA LYS A 413 4.43 8.06 28.48
C LYS A 413 4.89 8.64 27.16
N ALA A 414 5.86 8.00 26.51
CA ALA A 414 6.35 8.41 25.21
C ALA A 414 5.27 8.26 24.12
N THR A 415 4.46 7.20 24.17
CA THR A 415 3.30 7.01 23.31
C THR A 415 2.31 8.16 23.42
N ALA A 416 1.87 8.50 24.63
CA ALA A 416 0.95 9.60 24.88
C ALA A 416 1.52 10.94 24.40
N PHE A 417 2.79 11.22 24.69
CA PHE A 417 3.48 12.43 24.25
C PHE A 417 3.53 12.54 22.72
N ALA A 418 3.92 11.47 22.04
CA ALA A 418 4.05 11.44 20.59
C ALA A 418 2.70 11.65 19.87
N PHE A 419 1.60 11.05 20.39
CA PHE A 419 0.26 11.29 19.83
C PHE A 419 -0.24 12.72 20.09
N VAL A 420 0.14 13.36 21.20
CA VAL A 420 -0.11 14.81 21.39
C VAL A 420 0.59 15.64 20.31
N LYS A 421 1.82 15.30 19.94
CA LYS A 421 2.52 15.93 18.80
C LYS A 421 1.77 15.72 17.49
N CYS A 422 1.27 14.49 17.23
CA CYS A 422 0.48 14.20 16.04
C CYS A 422 -0.78 15.08 15.93
N ILE A 423 -1.48 15.34 17.03
CA ILE A 423 -2.66 16.22 17.06
C ILE A 423 -2.31 17.64 16.57
N GLY A 424 -1.14 18.15 16.92
CA GLY A 424 -0.67 19.48 16.49
C GLY A 424 -0.20 19.55 15.03
N LEU A 425 0.12 18.39 14.42
CA LEU A 425 0.76 18.31 13.11
C LEU A 425 -0.19 17.93 11.98
N ASN A 426 -1.20 17.12 12.24
CA ASN A 426 -2.11 16.64 11.22
C ASN A 426 -3.58 16.63 11.70
N ASN A 427 -4.50 16.51 10.74
CA ASN A 427 -5.93 16.51 11.00
C ASN A 427 -6.59 15.17 10.66
N TRP A 428 -5.88 14.05 10.78
CA TRP A 428 -6.45 12.75 10.41
C TRP A 428 -7.60 12.38 11.34
N SER A 429 -7.42 11.58 12.33
CA SER A 429 -8.46 11.26 13.31
C SER A 429 -8.00 11.68 14.71
N HIS A 430 -8.37 12.90 15.12
CA HIS A 430 -8.08 13.35 16.48
C HIS A 430 -8.81 12.49 17.53
N ALA A 431 -10.00 11.97 17.18
CA ALA A 431 -10.73 11.05 18.08
C ALA A 431 -9.88 9.81 18.40
N LEU A 432 -9.27 9.20 17.38
CA LEU A 432 -8.37 8.07 17.57
C LEU A 432 -7.13 8.41 18.40
N TYR A 433 -6.50 9.56 18.11
CA TYR A 433 -5.30 9.97 18.85
C TYR A 433 -5.62 10.21 20.34
N TYR A 434 -6.72 10.87 20.65
CA TYR A 434 -7.18 11.02 22.04
C TYR A 434 -7.50 9.68 22.70
N HIS A 435 -8.07 8.73 21.97
CA HIS A 435 -8.32 7.39 22.46
C HIS A 435 -7.02 6.65 22.83
N ILE A 436 -5.99 6.71 21.98
CA ILE A 436 -4.70 6.04 22.25
C ILE A 436 -3.97 6.70 23.42
N ILE A 437 -4.04 8.04 23.53
CA ILE A 437 -3.49 8.75 24.69
C ILE A 437 -4.21 8.30 25.97
N ALA A 438 -5.55 8.23 25.96
CA ALA A 438 -6.32 7.73 27.08
C ALA A 438 -5.95 6.28 27.42
N ALA A 439 -5.85 5.41 26.41
CA ALA A 439 -5.44 4.01 26.56
C ALA A 439 -4.05 3.88 27.23
N SER A 440 -3.10 4.72 26.81
CA SER A 440 -1.76 4.75 27.43
C SER A 440 -1.81 5.12 28.92
N TYR A 441 -2.67 6.06 29.29
CA TYR A 441 -2.87 6.41 30.71
C TYR A 441 -3.68 5.36 31.50
N VAL A 442 -4.56 4.59 30.83
CA VAL A 442 -5.21 3.41 31.44
C VAL A 442 -4.15 2.37 31.82
N GLU A 443 -3.18 2.08 30.95
CA GLU A 443 -2.13 1.13 31.29
C GLU A 443 -1.23 1.63 32.43
N LEU A 444 -0.89 2.91 32.48
CA LEU A 444 -0.17 3.51 33.59
C LEU A 444 -0.98 3.42 34.91
N TYR A 445 -2.27 3.69 34.83
CA TYR A 445 -3.19 3.52 35.97
C TYR A 445 -3.17 2.09 36.50
N ARG A 446 -3.35 1.10 35.63
CA ARG A 446 -3.35 -0.33 35.98
C ARG A 446 -2.04 -0.77 36.60
N LYS A 447 -0.92 -0.36 36.02
CA LYS A 447 0.44 -0.67 36.48
C LYS A 447 0.70 -0.16 37.93
N HIS A 448 0.15 1.01 38.26
CA HIS A 448 0.37 1.66 39.54
C HIS A 448 -0.77 1.44 40.55
N LYS A 449 -1.90 0.85 40.16
CA LYS A 449 -3.11 0.71 40.97
C LYS A 449 -2.85 0.08 42.35
N THR A 450 -2.01 -0.94 42.41
CA THR A 450 -1.67 -1.66 43.66
C THR A 450 -0.35 -1.20 44.27
N THR A 451 0.59 -0.67 43.47
CA THR A 451 1.95 -0.34 43.94
C THR A 451 2.11 1.12 44.35
N ASN A 452 1.40 2.05 43.72
CA ASN A 452 1.42 3.48 44.01
C ASN A 452 0.04 4.11 43.76
N PRO A 453 -0.92 4.01 44.72
CA PRO A 453 -2.28 4.48 44.51
C PRO A 453 -2.40 5.99 44.25
N THR A 454 -1.46 6.81 44.72
CA THR A 454 -1.46 8.25 44.49
C THR A 454 -1.17 8.55 43.03
N GLU A 455 -0.12 7.95 42.46
CA GLU A 455 0.25 8.10 41.05
C GLU A 455 -0.81 7.46 40.13
N ALA A 456 -1.38 6.33 40.55
CA ALA A 456 -2.49 5.70 39.84
C ALA A 456 -3.68 6.66 39.71
N LYS A 457 -4.07 7.35 40.78
CA LYS A 457 -5.16 8.32 40.72
C LYS A 457 -4.89 9.46 39.73
N GLU A 458 -3.65 9.94 39.64
CA GLU A 458 -3.28 10.97 38.68
C GLU A 458 -3.39 10.44 37.23
N TYR A 459 -2.95 9.21 36.98
CA TYR A 459 -3.06 8.60 35.65
C TYR A 459 -4.51 8.28 35.30
N GLY A 460 -5.33 7.82 36.25
CA GLY A 460 -6.76 7.62 36.04
C GLY A 460 -7.47 8.92 35.64
N ALA A 461 -7.19 10.01 36.36
CA ALA A 461 -7.75 11.32 36.01
C ALA A 461 -7.34 11.80 34.62
N LYS A 462 -6.08 11.59 34.23
CA LYS A 462 -5.62 11.90 32.86
C LYS A 462 -6.29 11.00 31.80
N ALA A 463 -6.43 9.71 32.06
CA ALA A 463 -7.14 8.80 31.16
C ALA A 463 -8.56 9.31 30.87
N GLU A 464 -9.32 9.65 31.94
CA GLU A 464 -10.68 10.17 31.82
C GLU A 464 -10.74 11.54 31.12
N GLU A 465 -9.77 12.42 31.41
CA GLU A 465 -9.66 13.70 30.69
C GLU A 465 -9.56 13.51 29.18
N TYR A 466 -8.71 12.56 28.74
CA TYR A 466 -8.53 12.28 27.31
C TYR A 466 -9.70 11.49 26.72
N MET A 467 -10.35 10.59 27.46
CA MET A 467 -11.59 9.91 27.03
C MET A 467 -12.70 10.92 26.71
N LYS A 468 -12.87 11.95 27.55
CA LYS A 468 -13.86 13.03 27.31
C LYS A 468 -13.58 13.85 26.04
N LYS A 469 -12.33 13.85 25.53
CA LYS A 469 -11.96 14.54 24.28
C LYS A 469 -12.27 13.72 23.04
N VAL A 470 -12.55 12.41 23.15
CA VAL A 470 -12.81 11.54 22.00
C VAL A 470 -14.10 11.92 21.29
N MET A 471 -15.24 11.89 21.99
CA MET A 471 -16.56 12.11 21.38
C MET A 471 -16.70 13.44 20.62
N PRO A 472 -16.20 14.59 21.13
CA PRO A 472 -16.26 15.87 20.40
C PRO A 472 -15.44 15.91 19.10
N ASN A 473 -14.56 14.92 18.88
CA ASN A 473 -13.70 14.82 17.71
C ASN A 473 -14.12 13.73 16.70
N VAL A 474 -15.09 12.91 17.06
CA VAL A 474 -15.65 11.86 16.19
C VAL A 474 -16.36 12.50 14.99
N GLY A 475 -16.12 11.95 13.78
CA GLY A 475 -16.83 12.33 12.55
C GLY A 475 -16.42 13.67 11.94
N LYS A 476 -15.42 14.35 12.49
CA LYS A 476 -14.87 15.60 11.92
C LYS A 476 -14.20 15.39 10.57
N LYS A 477 -13.74 14.18 10.29
CA LYS A 477 -13.17 13.76 9.02
C LYS A 477 -14.02 12.65 8.40
N LYS A 478 -14.13 12.73 7.08
CA LYS A 478 -14.82 11.72 6.28
C LYS A 478 -13.90 11.24 5.16
N PHE A 479 -14.10 10.02 4.71
CA PHE A 479 -13.48 9.48 3.53
C PHE A 479 -14.58 9.01 2.58
N MET A 480 -14.62 9.52 1.35
CA MET A 480 -15.69 9.25 0.37
C MET A 480 -17.11 9.43 0.98
N ALA A 481 -17.32 10.56 1.65
CA ALA A 481 -18.55 10.92 2.37
C ALA A 481 -18.94 10.01 3.57
N ARG A 482 -18.10 9.02 3.91
CA ARG A 482 -18.31 8.11 5.06
C ARG A 482 -17.43 8.49 6.24
N GLN A 483 -17.95 8.26 7.44
CA GLN A 483 -17.18 8.41 8.66
C GLN A 483 -16.01 7.42 8.68
N LEU A 484 -14.88 7.84 9.27
CA LEU A 484 -13.71 6.96 9.38
C LEU A 484 -14.03 5.75 10.25
N PRO A 485 -13.62 4.53 9.87
CA PRO A 485 -13.89 3.32 10.66
C PRO A 485 -13.39 3.41 12.10
N PHE A 486 -12.19 3.98 12.32
CA PHE A 486 -11.67 4.18 13.67
C PHE A 486 -12.49 5.16 14.50
N ASP A 487 -13.07 6.20 13.90
CA ASP A 487 -13.96 7.12 14.63
C ASP A 487 -15.21 6.39 15.13
N ILE A 488 -15.78 5.49 14.33
CA ILE A 488 -16.92 4.65 14.74
C ILE A 488 -16.52 3.72 15.89
N PHE A 489 -15.37 3.09 15.80
CA PHE A 489 -14.85 2.19 16.83
C PHE A 489 -14.65 2.91 18.16
N VAL A 490 -13.87 3.99 18.17
CA VAL A 490 -13.55 4.69 19.43
C VAL A 490 -14.79 5.30 20.07
N ALA A 491 -15.77 5.79 19.27
CA ALA A 491 -17.03 6.27 19.77
C ALA A 491 -17.81 5.18 20.51
N ARG A 492 -17.89 3.97 19.91
CA ARG A 492 -18.55 2.81 20.54
C ARG A 492 -17.85 2.40 21.83
N LYS A 493 -16.51 2.38 21.86
CA LYS A 493 -15.73 2.06 23.06
C LYS A 493 -16.02 3.04 24.20
N ILE A 494 -15.98 4.34 23.94
CA ILE A 494 -16.29 5.35 24.96
C ILE A 494 -17.71 5.18 25.49
N GLN A 495 -18.69 5.05 24.61
CA GLN A 495 -20.09 4.84 25.01
C GLN A 495 -20.29 3.55 25.84
N LYS A 496 -19.59 2.47 25.48
CA LYS A 496 -19.59 1.20 26.23
C LYS A 496 -19.06 1.41 27.64
N TRP A 497 -17.94 2.10 27.80
CA TRP A 497 -17.32 2.35 29.11
C TRP A 497 -18.16 3.31 29.95
N GLU A 498 -18.74 4.36 29.37
CA GLU A 498 -19.65 5.26 30.08
C GLU A 498 -20.92 4.52 30.58
N ALA A 499 -21.49 3.63 29.77
CA ALA A 499 -22.63 2.81 30.18
C ALA A 499 -22.28 1.87 31.34
N ARG A 500 -21.12 1.21 31.27
CA ARG A 500 -20.60 0.33 32.33
C ARG A 500 -20.28 1.10 33.62
N ALA A 501 -19.61 2.25 33.54
CA ALA A 501 -19.30 3.07 34.68
C ALA A 501 -20.56 3.45 35.47
N LYS A 502 -21.62 3.79 34.73
CA LYS A 502 -22.93 4.08 35.32
C LYS A 502 -23.61 2.84 35.95
N GLU A 503 -23.59 1.70 35.22
CA GLU A 503 -24.19 0.45 35.66
C GLU A 503 -23.47 -0.13 36.89
N TRP A 504 -22.14 -0.11 36.88
CA TRP A 504 -21.30 -0.69 37.90
C TRP A 504 -21.03 0.27 39.08
N ASN A 505 -21.44 1.53 38.96
CA ASN A 505 -21.20 2.62 39.90
C ASN A 505 -19.72 2.73 40.27
N CYS A 506 -18.86 2.86 39.24
CA CYS A 506 -17.41 2.98 39.37
C CYS A 506 -16.88 4.14 38.52
N ASP A 507 -15.61 4.50 38.73
CA ASP A 507 -14.92 5.47 37.88
C ASP A 507 -14.82 4.99 36.42
N LEU A 508 -14.80 5.93 35.48
CA LEU A 508 -14.78 5.59 34.07
C LEU A 508 -13.55 4.75 33.69
N VAL A 509 -12.40 5.03 34.32
CA VAL A 509 -11.16 4.26 34.09
C VAL A 509 -11.27 2.81 34.57
N ASP A 510 -12.09 2.53 35.58
CA ASP A 510 -12.35 1.18 36.10
C ASP A 510 -13.39 0.40 35.24
N ALA A 511 -14.16 1.11 34.42
CA ALA A 511 -15.13 0.50 33.51
C ALA A 511 -14.49 0.04 32.19
N VAL A 512 -13.21 0.31 32.01
CA VAL A 512 -12.45 -0.16 30.83
C VAL A 512 -12.16 -1.64 30.98
N GLY A 513 -12.61 -2.46 30.02
CA GLY A 513 -12.44 -3.91 30.02
C GLY A 513 -11.02 -4.37 29.67
N VAL A 514 -10.88 -5.12 28.58
CA VAL A 514 -9.56 -5.53 28.05
C VAL A 514 -8.73 -4.31 27.69
N SER A 515 -7.40 -4.44 27.71
CA SER A 515 -6.47 -3.37 27.36
C SER A 515 -6.81 -2.72 26.01
N PRO A 516 -7.22 -1.45 26.01
CA PRO A 516 -7.52 -0.77 24.75
C PRO A 516 -6.24 -0.45 23.94
N LEU A 517 -5.09 -0.42 24.59
CA LEU A 517 -3.81 -0.24 23.92
C LEU A 517 -3.40 -1.51 23.16
N GLU A 518 -3.64 -2.69 23.74
CA GLU A 518 -3.38 -3.97 23.08
C GLU A 518 -4.31 -4.18 21.86
N GLU A 519 -5.57 -3.68 21.90
CA GLU A 519 -6.42 -3.62 20.72
C GLU A 519 -5.78 -2.78 19.60
N MET A 520 -5.20 -1.62 19.93
CA MET A 520 -4.51 -0.78 18.96
C MET A 520 -3.25 -1.45 18.41
N ILE A 521 -2.44 -2.07 19.26
CA ILE A 521 -1.26 -2.85 18.83
C ILE A 521 -1.68 -3.94 17.82
N TYR A 522 -2.76 -4.67 18.14
CA TYR A 522 -3.33 -5.70 17.27
C TYR A 522 -3.79 -5.11 15.92
N PHE A 523 -4.54 -4.02 15.92
CA PHE A 523 -5.07 -3.42 14.69
C PHE A 523 -3.98 -2.89 13.76
N TRP A 524 -2.85 -2.44 14.26
CA TRP A 524 -1.69 -2.05 13.46
C TRP A 524 -0.71 -3.20 13.19
N ASN A 525 -1.06 -4.44 13.52
CA ASN A 525 -0.18 -5.62 13.42
C ASN A 525 1.18 -5.41 14.14
N GLY A 526 1.15 -4.70 15.26
CA GLY A 526 2.34 -4.34 16.04
C GLY A 526 3.07 -5.56 16.60
N TYR A 527 2.33 -6.61 17.00
CA TYR A 527 2.92 -7.85 17.52
C TYR A 527 3.98 -8.45 16.60
N LYS A 528 3.84 -8.29 15.28
CA LYS A 528 4.82 -8.77 14.31
C LYS A 528 6.17 -8.06 14.43
N ARG A 529 6.20 -6.80 14.89
CA ARG A 529 7.41 -5.98 15.07
C ARG A 529 8.02 -6.09 16.45
N MET A 530 7.37 -6.83 17.38
CA MET A 530 7.80 -6.97 18.77
C MET A 530 8.70 -8.19 18.95
N ARG A 531 9.70 -8.06 19.82
CA ARG A 531 10.47 -9.20 20.33
C ARG A 531 9.68 -9.91 21.43
N ASN A 532 10.17 -11.08 21.86
CA ASN A 532 9.50 -11.87 22.87
C ASN A 532 9.36 -11.12 24.22
N ASP A 533 10.36 -10.33 24.62
CA ASP A 533 10.29 -9.50 25.82
C ASP A 533 9.13 -8.50 25.77
N HIS A 534 8.88 -7.87 24.64
CA HIS A 534 7.71 -7.00 24.47
C HIS A 534 6.39 -7.78 24.43
N LEU A 535 6.37 -8.94 23.78
CA LEU A 535 5.17 -9.81 23.70
C LEU A 535 4.77 -10.37 25.07
N GLU A 536 5.74 -10.66 25.94
CA GLU A 536 5.49 -11.04 27.35
C GLU A 536 4.81 -9.91 28.13
N VAL A 537 5.20 -8.65 27.90
CA VAL A 537 4.50 -7.50 28.49
C VAL A 537 3.06 -7.41 27.98
N SER A 538 2.82 -7.64 26.68
CA SER A 538 1.46 -7.72 26.12
C SER A 538 0.63 -8.81 26.80
N LEU A 539 1.17 -10.01 26.97
CA LEU A 539 0.47 -11.08 27.71
C LEU A 539 0.15 -10.68 29.16
N ALA A 540 1.08 -10.00 29.84
CA ALA A 540 0.86 -9.51 31.19
C ALA A 540 -0.24 -8.44 31.24
N ASN A 541 -0.26 -7.50 30.28
CA ASN A 541 -1.33 -6.50 30.17
C ASN A 541 -2.71 -7.16 29.93
N LEU A 542 -2.76 -8.18 29.09
CA LEU A 542 -3.98 -8.93 28.82
C LEU A 542 -4.43 -9.73 30.05
N ALA A 543 -3.50 -10.35 30.76
CA ALA A 543 -3.77 -11.13 31.98
C ALA A 543 -4.30 -10.25 33.13
N TRP A 544 -4.00 -8.94 33.13
CA TRP A 544 -4.55 -8.00 34.11
C TRP A 544 -6.09 -8.04 34.15
N SER A 545 -6.74 -8.25 33.01
CA SER A 545 -8.20 -8.31 32.91
C SER A 545 -8.82 -9.34 33.85
N GLU A 546 -8.18 -10.51 34.01
CA GLU A 546 -8.63 -11.63 34.85
C GLU A 546 -8.02 -11.61 36.25
N SER A 547 -7.19 -10.61 36.55
CA SER A 547 -6.51 -10.53 37.85
C SER A 547 -7.42 -9.99 38.97
N ALA A 548 -7.05 -10.26 40.21
CA ALA A 548 -7.73 -9.72 41.39
C ALA A 548 -7.72 -8.17 41.47
N ALA A 549 -6.84 -7.50 40.66
CA ALA A 549 -6.82 -6.05 40.57
C ALA A 549 -7.99 -5.47 39.75
N ASN A 550 -8.68 -6.32 38.97
CA ASN A 550 -9.88 -5.99 38.21
C ASN A 550 -11.14 -6.59 38.87
N PRO A 551 -11.85 -5.87 39.72
CA PRO A 551 -13.03 -6.40 40.45
C PRO A 551 -14.27 -6.55 39.56
N HIS A 552 -14.19 -6.17 38.27
CA HIS A 552 -15.34 -6.11 37.40
C HIS A 552 -15.33 -7.18 36.29
N TRP A 553 -14.29 -8.03 36.22
CA TRP A 553 -14.16 -9.03 35.18
C TRP A 553 -15.33 -10.02 35.07
N ASP A 554 -15.88 -10.42 36.23
CA ASP A 554 -17.03 -11.34 36.28
C ASP A 554 -18.32 -10.73 35.69
N LYS A 555 -18.39 -9.39 35.61
CA LYS A 555 -19.52 -8.66 35.02
C LYS A 555 -19.39 -8.53 33.50
N GLU A 556 -18.21 -8.82 32.95
CA GLU A 556 -17.95 -8.69 31.52
C GLU A 556 -18.67 -9.71 30.67
N GLY A 557 -19.18 -9.24 29.52
CA GLY A 557 -19.89 -10.08 28.57
C GLY A 557 -18.94 -10.94 27.72
N VAL A 558 -19.55 -11.83 26.95
CA VAL A 558 -18.85 -12.75 26.06
C VAL A 558 -18.02 -12.01 24.99
N ASP A 559 -18.49 -10.84 24.55
CA ASP A 559 -17.78 -10.01 23.59
C ASP A 559 -16.42 -9.53 24.12
N GLU A 560 -16.35 -9.12 25.41
CA GLU A 560 -15.08 -8.69 26.03
C GLU A 560 -14.13 -9.86 26.24
N LYS A 561 -14.64 -11.02 26.65
CA LYS A 561 -13.88 -12.26 26.77
C LYS A 561 -13.34 -12.71 25.40
N SER A 562 -14.11 -12.53 24.34
CA SER A 562 -13.65 -12.80 22.99
C SER A 562 -12.53 -11.86 22.54
N ILE A 563 -12.58 -10.55 22.93
CA ILE A 563 -11.48 -9.62 22.67
C ILE A 563 -10.20 -10.12 23.34
N LEU A 564 -10.25 -10.43 24.63
CA LEU A 564 -9.11 -10.94 25.40
C LEU A 564 -8.47 -12.15 24.71
N ASN A 565 -9.28 -13.13 24.32
CA ASN A 565 -8.80 -14.38 23.78
C ASN A 565 -8.26 -14.27 22.35
N VAL A 566 -8.83 -13.40 21.49
CA VAL A 566 -8.26 -13.10 20.17
C VAL A 566 -6.90 -12.42 20.28
N LEU A 567 -6.77 -11.40 21.16
CA LEU A 567 -5.51 -10.69 21.38
C LEU A 567 -4.43 -11.62 21.97
N ARG A 568 -4.80 -12.46 22.94
CA ARG A 568 -3.91 -13.47 23.53
C ARG A 568 -3.43 -14.45 22.49
N ALA A 569 -4.33 -15.00 21.66
CA ALA A 569 -3.96 -15.91 20.57
C ALA A 569 -3.05 -15.27 19.54
N ALA A 570 -3.31 -14.02 19.14
CA ALA A 570 -2.45 -13.27 18.23
C ALA A 570 -1.05 -13.02 18.81
N THR A 571 -0.96 -12.71 20.10
CA THR A 571 0.33 -12.53 20.79
C THR A 571 1.11 -13.84 20.84
N LEU A 572 0.47 -14.95 21.24
CA LEU A 572 1.07 -16.29 21.28
C LEU A 572 1.54 -16.75 19.90
N ARG A 573 0.77 -16.50 18.85
CA ARG A 573 1.19 -16.77 17.47
C ARG A 573 2.51 -16.05 17.13
N ASN A 574 2.66 -14.79 17.55
CA ASN A 574 3.88 -14.03 17.29
C ASN A 574 5.07 -14.44 18.19
N MET A 575 4.82 -15.26 19.21
CA MET A 575 5.82 -15.96 20.04
C MET A 575 6.08 -17.41 19.56
N ASP A 576 5.60 -17.80 18.38
CA ASP A 576 5.69 -19.15 17.83
C ASP A 576 4.94 -20.24 18.64
N GLN A 577 4.02 -19.85 19.51
CA GLN A 577 3.17 -20.74 20.31
C GLN A 577 1.84 -21.02 19.60
N THR A 578 1.91 -21.53 18.36
CA THR A 578 0.76 -21.69 17.47
C THR A 578 -0.29 -22.68 17.99
N ILE A 579 0.16 -23.75 18.65
CA ILE A 579 -0.75 -24.78 19.18
C ILE A 579 -1.62 -24.19 20.30
N GLU A 580 -1.02 -23.45 21.23
CA GLU A 580 -1.77 -22.79 22.30
C GLU A 580 -2.70 -21.72 21.77
N ALA A 581 -2.24 -20.91 20.83
CA ALA A 581 -3.04 -19.91 20.16
C ALA A 581 -4.30 -20.52 19.51
N LYS A 582 -4.16 -21.61 18.75
CA LYS A 582 -5.30 -22.30 18.14
C LYS A 582 -6.26 -22.87 19.18
N ASN A 583 -5.73 -23.51 20.23
CA ASN A 583 -6.55 -24.07 21.30
C ASN A 583 -7.42 -23.02 22.00
N ILE A 584 -6.89 -21.81 22.22
CA ILE A 584 -7.67 -20.68 22.78
C ILE A 584 -8.79 -20.28 21.81
N LEU A 585 -8.46 -20.11 20.53
CA LEU A 585 -9.46 -19.73 19.52
C LEU A 585 -10.58 -20.75 19.39
N GLU A 586 -10.23 -22.03 19.32
CA GLU A 586 -11.18 -23.15 19.17
C GLU A 586 -12.12 -23.32 20.37
N LYS A 587 -11.62 -23.09 21.58
CA LYS A 587 -12.41 -23.30 22.79
C LYS A 587 -13.21 -22.07 23.20
N GLU A 588 -12.62 -20.87 23.07
CA GLU A 588 -13.13 -19.67 23.73
C GLU A 588 -13.77 -18.67 22.75
N VAL A 589 -13.47 -18.72 21.45
CA VAL A 589 -13.94 -17.67 20.51
C VAL A 589 -14.77 -18.24 19.39
N LEU A 590 -14.32 -19.27 18.70
CA LEU A 590 -15.01 -19.83 17.53
C LEU A 590 -16.41 -20.41 17.85
N PRO A 591 -16.66 -21.01 19.03
CA PRO A 591 -17.97 -21.52 19.40
C PRO A 591 -19.00 -20.43 19.77
N VAL A 592 -18.54 -19.16 19.94
CA VAL A 592 -19.43 -18.06 20.36
C VAL A 592 -20.39 -17.72 19.23
N ASP A 593 -21.69 -17.73 19.55
CA ASP A 593 -22.74 -17.32 18.61
C ASP A 593 -22.52 -15.86 18.20
N LYS A 594 -22.53 -15.61 16.90
CA LYS A 594 -22.44 -14.27 16.32
C LYS A 594 -23.47 -13.29 16.89
N ALA A 595 -24.66 -13.76 17.26
CA ALA A 595 -25.70 -12.95 17.86
C ALA A 595 -25.28 -12.34 19.21
N LEU A 596 -24.40 -13.03 19.98
CA LEU A 596 -23.89 -12.54 21.24
C LEU A 596 -22.80 -11.47 21.06
N LEU A 597 -22.22 -11.38 19.88
CA LEU A 597 -21.18 -10.39 19.52
C LEU A 597 -21.76 -9.18 18.79
N THR A 598 -23.07 -9.18 18.45
CA THR A 598 -23.77 -8.12 17.73
C THR A 598 -24.72 -7.38 18.67
N GLY A 599 -24.81 -6.07 18.51
CA GLY A 599 -25.73 -5.21 19.30
C GLY A 599 -25.08 -3.90 19.72
N ASN A 600 -25.83 -3.07 20.44
CA ASN A 600 -25.33 -1.82 20.97
C ASN A 600 -24.14 -2.08 21.91
N PHE A 601 -23.05 -1.36 21.68
CA PHE A 601 -21.80 -1.46 22.46
C PHE A 601 -21.08 -2.81 22.38
N LYS A 602 -21.46 -3.70 21.46
CA LYS A 602 -20.78 -4.97 21.25
C LYS A 602 -19.67 -4.83 20.20
N ASP A 603 -18.58 -5.57 20.42
CA ASP A 603 -17.41 -5.60 19.52
C ASP A 603 -17.46 -6.86 18.66
N ASN A 604 -18.04 -6.74 17.46
CA ASN A 604 -18.27 -7.85 16.54
C ASN A 604 -17.05 -8.22 15.66
N TRP A 605 -15.96 -7.47 15.73
CA TRP A 605 -14.73 -7.71 14.97
C TRP A 605 -14.00 -8.99 15.37
N THR A 606 -14.24 -9.50 16.57
CA THR A 606 -13.56 -10.68 17.11
C THR A 606 -13.85 -11.94 16.32
N ALA A 607 -15.07 -12.10 15.81
CA ALA A 607 -15.48 -13.30 15.07
C ALA A 607 -14.71 -13.51 13.75
N PRO A 608 -14.58 -12.51 12.83
CA PRO A 608 -13.74 -12.64 11.64
C PRO A 608 -12.25 -12.69 11.99
N CYS A 609 -11.80 -11.94 13.01
CA CYS A 609 -10.41 -11.95 13.42
C CYS A 609 -9.98 -13.30 13.99
N ALA A 610 -10.82 -14.00 14.75
CA ALA A 610 -10.52 -15.35 15.24
C ALA A 610 -10.28 -16.32 14.08
N ARG A 611 -11.08 -16.27 13.01
CA ARG A 611 -10.91 -17.10 11.82
C ARG A 611 -9.64 -16.75 11.06
N TYR A 612 -9.34 -15.45 10.97
CA TYR A 612 -8.07 -15.01 10.39
C TYR A 612 -6.87 -15.50 11.20
N GLU A 613 -6.92 -15.40 12.53
CA GLU A 613 -5.85 -15.90 13.39
C GLU A 613 -5.69 -17.43 13.27
N MET A 614 -6.78 -18.19 13.09
CA MET A 614 -6.68 -19.63 12.76
C MET A 614 -5.92 -19.85 11.47
N ALA A 615 -6.28 -19.14 10.39
CA ALA A 615 -5.58 -19.22 9.11
C ALA A 615 -4.10 -18.86 9.24
N ALA A 616 -3.78 -17.77 9.96
CA ALA A 616 -2.41 -17.31 10.16
C ALA A 616 -1.55 -18.27 10.99
N ASN A 617 -2.13 -18.91 12.01
CA ASN A 617 -1.44 -19.97 12.76
C ASN A 617 -1.14 -21.20 11.90
N ILE A 618 -2.13 -21.68 11.13
CA ILE A 618 -1.96 -22.81 10.23
C ILE A 618 -0.92 -22.51 9.14
N TRP A 619 -0.95 -21.30 8.57
CA TRP A 619 0.06 -20.85 7.62
C TRP A 619 1.47 -20.87 8.22
N ARG A 620 1.63 -20.34 9.44
CA ARG A 620 2.94 -20.29 10.12
C ARG A 620 3.50 -21.69 10.37
N GLU A 621 2.64 -22.66 10.69
CA GLU A 621 3.03 -24.07 10.81
C GLU A 621 3.39 -24.68 9.46
N ALA A 622 2.60 -24.39 8.42
CA ALA A 622 2.86 -24.91 7.07
C ALA A 622 4.17 -24.38 6.47
N ASP A 623 4.53 -23.12 6.77
CA ASP A 623 5.72 -22.43 6.27
C ASP A 623 6.92 -22.48 7.23
N ALA A 624 6.90 -23.35 8.25
CA ALA A 624 7.92 -23.39 9.29
C ALA A 624 9.35 -23.66 8.75
N ASP A 625 9.48 -24.41 7.66
CA ASP A 625 10.75 -24.69 6.97
C ASP A 625 10.98 -23.78 5.73
N GLY A 626 10.06 -22.87 5.43
CA GLY A 626 10.08 -22.01 4.26
C GLY A 626 9.65 -22.72 2.96
N HIS A 627 8.92 -23.82 3.10
CA HIS A 627 8.43 -24.66 2.01
C HIS A 627 6.96 -25.05 2.24
N PRO A 628 6.02 -24.09 2.27
CA PRO A 628 4.63 -24.36 2.57
C PRO A 628 3.97 -25.33 1.58
N GLU A 629 4.48 -25.42 0.34
CA GLU A 629 4.03 -26.36 -0.69
C GLU A 629 4.15 -27.85 -0.28
N LYS A 630 5.00 -28.16 0.70
CA LYS A 630 5.11 -29.51 1.25
C LYS A 630 3.94 -29.92 2.14
N ASN A 631 3.14 -28.96 2.59
CA ASN A 631 2.03 -29.12 3.51
C ASN A 631 0.66 -28.80 2.88
N PRO A 632 0.26 -29.45 1.77
CA PRO A 632 -0.92 -29.06 0.99
C PRO A 632 -2.24 -29.13 1.78
N GLN A 633 -2.34 -30.04 2.74
CA GLN A 633 -3.54 -30.16 3.59
C GLN A 633 -3.70 -28.93 4.50
N MET A 634 -2.59 -28.43 5.08
CA MET A 634 -2.61 -27.21 5.90
C MET A 634 -2.95 -25.97 5.05
N LEU A 635 -2.49 -25.94 3.81
CA LEU A 635 -2.83 -24.84 2.90
C LEU A 635 -4.32 -24.83 2.55
N VAL A 636 -4.94 -25.99 2.34
CA VAL A 636 -6.39 -26.09 2.15
C VAL A 636 -7.12 -25.60 3.40
N GLN A 637 -6.73 -26.02 4.59
CA GLN A 637 -7.34 -25.56 5.84
C GLN A 637 -7.18 -24.04 6.03
N CYS A 638 -5.99 -23.51 5.74
CA CYS A 638 -5.76 -22.06 5.78
C CYS A 638 -6.72 -21.32 4.86
N LYS A 639 -6.86 -21.81 3.62
CA LYS A 639 -7.80 -21.23 2.64
C LYS A 639 -9.25 -21.30 3.12
N ASP A 640 -9.68 -22.42 3.67
CA ASP A 640 -11.06 -22.61 4.14
C ASP A 640 -11.41 -21.58 5.22
N TRP A 641 -10.50 -21.32 6.18
CA TRP A 641 -10.66 -20.29 7.19
C TRP A 641 -10.72 -18.89 6.60
N LEU A 642 -9.89 -18.58 5.59
CA LEU A 642 -9.93 -17.29 4.90
C LEU A 642 -11.24 -17.12 4.09
N ASP A 643 -11.74 -18.18 3.47
CA ASP A 643 -13.04 -18.18 2.78
C ASP A 643 -14.20 -17.94 3.75
N GLU A 644 -14.11 -18.44 4.99
CA GLU A 644 -15.07 -18.10 6.03
C GLU A 644 -15.04 -16.62 6.38
N VAL A 645 -13.86 -16.02 6.55
CA VAL A 645 -13.73 -14.57 6.80
C VAL A 645 -14.38 -13.76 5.69
N THR A 646 -14.16 -14.13 4.42
CA THR A 646 -14.73 -13.40 3.27
C THR A 646 -16.26 -13.51 3.17
N LYS A 647 -16.83 -14.62 3.65
CA LYS A 647 -18.29 -14.83 3.71
C LYS A 647 -18.97 -14.09 4.86
N MET A 648 -18.18 -13.65 5.86
CA MET A 648 -18.71 -12.90 7.00
C MET A 648 -18.90 -11.43 6.60
N GLY A 649 -20.12 -10.98 6.36
CA GLY A 649 -20.48 -9.58 6.11
C GLY A 649 -21.07 -8.88 7.33
N GLY A 650 -21.06 -7.53 7.35
CA GLY A 650 -21.81 -6.73 8.32
C GLY A 650 -21.10 -6.51 9.66
N PHE A 651 -19.78 -6.42 9.67
CA PHE A 651 -18.98 -6.03 10.84
C PHE A 651 -18.69 -4.55 10.83
N ASP A 652 -18.84 -3.90 11.99
CA ASP A 652 -18.77 -2.46 12.08
C ASP A 652 -17.36 -1.92 12.18
N LEU A 653 -16.40 -2.71 12.42
CA LEU A 653 -15.16 -2.19 12.50
C LEU A 653 -14.29 -2.52 11.58
N ASP A 654 -13.97 -1.88 10.82
CA ASP A 654 -12.78 -2.51 10.57
C ASP A 654 -11.67 -1.65 10.01
N ALA A 655 -10.94 -1.03 10.89
CA ALA A 655 -9.64 -0.56 10.55
C ALA A 655 -8.70 -1.70 10.13
N ARG A 656 -8.61 -2.78 10.88
CA ARG A 656 -7.87 -3.96 10.44
C ARG A 656 -8.60 -4.70 9.33
N TYR A 657 -9.93 -4.73 9.33
CA TYR A 657 -10.72 -5.33 8.26
C TYR A 657 -10.69 -4.48 6.99
N VAL A 658 -10.66 -3.15 7.08
CA VAL A 658 -10.35 -2.30 5.93
C VAL A 658 -8.89 -2.53 5.50
N ILE A 659 -7.95 -2.66 6.39
CA ILE A 659 -6.55 -2.99 6.10
C ILE A 659 -6.38 -4.49 5.84
N ILE A 660 -7.09 -5.40 6.53
CA ILE A 660 -7.15 -6.84 6.28
C ILE A 660 -8.08 -7.15 5.12
N PHE A 661 -9.18 -6.44 4.89
CA PHE A 661 -10.00 -6.60 3.70
C PHE A 661 -9.24 -6.13 2.46
N PHE A 662 -8.49 -5.04 2.54
CA PHE A 662 -7.50 -4.72 1.52
C PHE A 662 -6.36 -5.74 1.50
N SER A 663 -5.92 -6.34 2.58
CA SER A 663 -4.86 -7.34 2.58
C SER A 663 -5.36 -8.78 2.45
N LEU A 664 -6.53 -9.17 2.93
CA LEU A 664 -7.11 -10.50 2.77
C LEU A 664 -7.77 -10.68 1.40
N GLN A 665 -8.55 -9.73 0.93
CA GLN A 665 -9.03 -9.74 -0.45
C GLN A 665 -7.88 -9.60 -1.43
N PHE A 666 -6.81 -8.92 -1.00
CA PHE A 666 -5.65 -8.64 -1.83
C PHE A 666 -4.61 -9.76 -1.83
N LYS A 667 -4.43 -10.52 -0.74
CA LYS A 667 -3.39 -11.54 -0.62
C LYS A 667 -3.90 -12.97 -0.51
N ALA A 668 -5.00 -13.23 0.17
CA ALA A 668 -5.63 -14.54 0.14
C ALA A 668 -6.12 -14.89 -1.26
N ASN A 669 -6.58 -13.88 -2.03
CA ASN A 669 -6.96 -14.08 -3.42
C ASN A 669 -5.80 -13.95 -4.42
N MET A 670 -4.68 -13.29 -4.12
CA MET A 670 -3.63 -13.08 -5.12
C MET A 670 -2.35 -13.85 -4.89
N CYS A 671 -1.77 -13.89 -3.70
CA CYS A 671 -0.57 -14.72 -3.49
C CYS A 671 -0.95 -16.16 -3.17
N PHE A 672 -1.99 -16.35 -2.37
CA PHE A 672 -2.45 -17.68 -2.02
C PHE A 672 -3.26 -18.32 -3.16
N GLN A 673 -4.12 -17.58 -3.85
CA GLN A 673 -4.94 -18.10 -4.94
C GLN A 673 -4.12 -18.32 -6.21
N ASN A 674 -3.21 -17.41 -6.58
CA ASN A 674 -2.27 -17.65 -7.68
C ASN A 674 -1.28 -18.77 -7.31
N TRP A 675 -0.73 -18.76 -6.10
CA TRP A 675 0.16 -19.80 -5.64
C TRP A 675 -0.57 -21.14 -5.51
N TYR A 676 -1.80 -21.17 -4.96
CA TYR A 676 -2.62 -22.38 -4.83
C TYR A 676 -3.13 -22.87 -6.19
N GLU A 677 -3.58 -22.00 -7.07
CA GLU A 677 -4.01 -22.36 -8.43
C GLU A 677 -2.84 -22.83 -9.28
N ASP A 678 -1.67 -22.17 -9.23
CA ASP A 678 -0.45 -22.62 -9.93
C ASP A 678 0.06 -23.98 -9.44
N HIS A 679 -0.07 -24.29 -8.15
CA HIS A 679 0.38 -25.56 -7.60
C HIS A 679 -0.68 -26.68 -7.67
N HIS A 680 -1.96 -26.35 -7.69
CA HIS A 680 -3.04 -27.34 -7.89
C HIS A 680 -3.14 -27.78 -9.35
N TRP A 681 -2.92 -26.85 -10.29
CA TRP A 681 -2.91 -27.16 -11.72
C TRP A 681 -1.82 -28.19 -12.11
N LYS A 682 -0.68 -28.16 -11.43
CA LYS A 682 0.39 -29.13 -11.61
C LYS A 682 0.06 -30.55 -11.10
N ARG A 683 -0.96 -30.70 -10.25
CA ARG A 683 -1.40 -32.03 -9.75
C ARG A 683 -2.42 -32.72 -10.64
N ASP A 684 -3.26 -31.95 -11.32
CA ASP A 684 -4.27 -32.50 -12.24
C ASP A 684 -3.69 -32.85 -13.60
N LEU A 685 -2.43 -32.53 -13.85
CA LEU A 685 -1.66 -32.88 -15.06
C LEU A 685 -0.57 -33.95 -14.82
N ALA A 686 -0.40 -34.48 -13.61
CA ALA A 686 0.48 -35.59 -13.26
C ALA A 686 -0.36 -36.84 -12.87
#